data_bdb02847464c01b6030491df41f43596
#
_entry.id   bdb02847464c01b6030491df41f43596
#
_cell.length_a   1.000
_cell.length_b   1.000
_cell.length_c   1.000
_cell.angle_alpha   90.00
_cell.angle_beta   90.00
_cell.angle_gamma   90.00
#
_symmetry.space_group_name_H-M   'P 1'
#
loop_
_entity.id
_entity.type
_entity.pdbx_description
1 polymer ?
#
loop_
_entity_poly.entity_id
_entity_poly.type
_entity_poly.pdbx_seq_one_letter_code
_entity_poly.pdbx_strand_id
1 'polypeptide(L)'
;MKRLNFILLISCLVSVFQSFSQDKIKEVTQDEMSWWYNVPATKYWEGLPIGTGRFAAMILGKTSEEVIPFNDETLWTGGPYNPNNPNGPEILKNVRKYVFEKDWVAADNEAEKLASMPMSVQYYQPMGRLNVQFTGHDQNKAKNYCRKLNMDSALVTVSYQLEGVSYKREIFASYPDQVIVMRLTTNKKGSINFSTWLSSLQPSAVSRIENGVIIMEGTTIENTTNPFNLRILPAQMKWQSRLKIIQEGGSLTDSGNYKIKIKDANSVTFILAGATNWKSWNDISVNEKEKCNNYISQASQYSYTQLKERHVKDYYPLFHSCKIDLGKNENSKLNTTERMEKLRAGGDDPLYISQYFQYGRYLLLAGARENTLAFNNHNIWLDDIAGRWRGRWTLNINIQECYWPVENTNLPNINESLLLFTENLAEAGSRTAKELYGCKGWTAHHGTDIWFNTAPTDGNPQYATFPVAGAWLMQQLFDHYLYDLDINYLKRIYPLLKGSAEFMIDFLIKDPETGWLVTCPSTSPENSFFTDKGEKCSVSQGTTISNAIIYCLFRDCIKACRDLNTDDDFRNKLEEAITQLPPYQIGRFGQLQEWFYDFKETEVTHRHLSHLFGVYPDDEIALRKNPDLIKAVDVVLKRRGDLNDGWSGAWKINLHARLEEAQPAYNILKRMLTAISLHPSSADSRITPSFEGNQGIQGVTAGIGEMLMQSHSSEISILPALPEEWQNGGIQGLRARGGYNVTIFWSGGKLKNALIYSKFNNICRVRTKGDAKILSEGKKIKTYSPEKNVLEFHSEAGKSYEVISL
;
A
#
# COMPACT_ATOMS: atom_id res chain seq x y z
N MET A 1 -10.28 -32.94 1.26
CA MET A 1 -10.24 -33.24 -0.19
C MET A 1 -10.18 -32.02 -1.11
N LYS A 2 -10.75 -30.86 -0.79
CA LYS A 2 -10.66 -29.64 -1.64
C LYS A 2 -9.28 -28.94 -1.66
N ARG A 3 -8.41 -29.14 -0.65
CA ARG A 3 -7.06 -28.56 -0.62
C ARG A 3 -6.01 -29.34 -1.46
N LEU A 4 -6.26 -30.60 -1.73
CA LEU A 4 -5.36 -31.41 -2.57
C LEU A 4 -5.45 -31.06 -4.06
N ASN A 5 -6.63 -30.66 -4.53
CA ASN A 5 -6.84 -30.28 -5.93
C ASN A 5 -6.20 -28.93 -6.30
N PHE A 6 -6.02 -28.03 -5.33
CA PHE A 6 -5.40 -26.73 -5.59
C PHE A 6 -3.87 -26.85 -5.77
N ILE A 7 -3.22 -27.75 -5.03
CA ILE A 7 -1.77 -28.01 -5.16
C ILE A 7 -1.47 -28.75 -6.46
N LEU A 8 -2.35 -29.63 -6.93
CA LEU A 8 -2.19 -30.31 -8.24
C LEU A 8 -2.39 -29.34 -9.41
N LEU A 9 -3.26 -28.35 -9.30
CA LEU A 9 -3.44 -27.33 -10.33
C LEU A 9 -2.20 -26.43 -10.49
N ILE A 10 -1.55 -26.07 -9.38
CA ILE A 10 -0.31 -25.27 -9.41
C ILE A 10 0.84 -26.06 -10.00
N SER A 11 0.95 -27.36 -9.72
CA SER A 11 2.01 -28.21 -10.31
C SER A 11 1.76 -28.49 -11.80
N CYS A 12 0.53 -28.61 -12.25
CA CYS A 12 0.20 -28.71 -13.68
C CYS A 12 0.41 -27.37 -14.43
N LEU A 13 0.12 -26.21 -13.80
CA LEU A 13 0.41 -24.90 -14.37
C LEU A 13 1.92 -24.69 -14.58
N VAL A 14 2.77 -25.09 -13.63
CA VAL A 14 4.23 -25.00 -13.75
C VAL A 14 4.76 -25.92 -14.86
N SER A 15 4.17 -27.09 -15.07
CA SER A 15 4.63 -28.03 -16.14
C SER A 15 4.16 -27.65 -17.53
N VAL A 16 3.00 -26.99 -17.69
CA VAL A 16 2.53 -26.48 -18.99
C VAL A 16 3.33 -25.23 -19.42
N PHE A 17 3.76 -24.39 -18.47
CA PHE A 17 4.65 -23.27 -18.77
C PHE A 17 6.07 -23.68 -19.22
N GLN A 18 6.52 -24.90 -18.92
CA GLN A 18 7.88 -25.36 -19.27
C GLN A 18 8.04 -25.79 -20.73
N SER A 19 6.96 -25.99 -21.50
CA SER A 19 7.06 -26.54 -22.86
C SER A 19 6.94 -25.51 -24.00
N PHE A 20 6.64 -24.21 -23.73
CA PHE A 20 6.26 -23.26 -24.78
C PHE A 20 7.14 -22.02 -24.95
N SER A 21 8.21 -21.83 -24.21
CA SER A 21 9.10 -20.68 -24.45
C SER A 21 10.56 -21.05 -24.25
N GLN A 22 11.37 -20.90 -25.31
CA GLN A 22 12.83 -20.86 -25.19
C GLN A 22 13.33 -19.56 -24.54
N ASP A 23 12.46 -18.59 -24.34
CA ASP A 23 12.72 -17.33 -23.65
C ASP A 23 12.21 -17.42 -22.20
N LYS A 24 12.98 -18.08 -21.36
CA LYS A 24 12.83 -17.91 -19.91
C LYS A 24 13.46 -16.57 -19.54
N ILE A 25 12.76 -15.74 -18.72
CA ILE A 25 13.48 -14.73 -17.93
C ILE A 25 14.63 -15.49 -17.28
N LYS A 26 15.87 -15.06 -17.53
CA LYS A 26 17.03 -15.65 -16.85
C LYS A 26 16.70 -15.66 -15.38
N GLU A 27 16.74 -16.81 -14.73
CA GLU A 27 16.58 -16.86 -13.28
C GLU A 27 17.62 -15.89 -12.73
N VAL A 28 17.11 -14.76 -12.21
CA VAL A 28 17.92 -13.81 -11.45
C VAL A 28 18.51 -14.64 -10.33
N THR A 29 19.83 -14.70 -10.24
CA THR A 29 20.46 -15.54 -9.20
C THR A 29 19.96 -15.11 -7.83
N GLN A 30 19.82 -16.03 -6.90
CA GLN A 30 19.21 -15.84 -5.56
C GLN A 30 19.76 -14.62 -4.79
N ASP A 31 20.94 -14.11 -5.15
CA ASP A 31 21.56 -12.90 -4.59
C ASP A 31 21.20 -11.59 -5.33
N GLU A 32 20.67 -11.66 -6.56
CA GLU A 32 20.39 -10.45 -7.35
C GLU A 32 19.15 -9.69 -6.85
N MET A 33 18.16 -10.35 -6.24
CA MET A 33 17.03 -9.68 -5.57
C MET A 33 17.35 -9.29 -4.14
N SER A 34 18.49 -8.61 -3.96
CA SER A 34 18.96 -8.19 -2.63
C SER A 34 19.41 -6.73 -2.62
N TRP A 35 19.03 -6.03 -1.56
CA TRP A 35 19.66 -4.77 -1.20
C TRP A 35 20.67 -5.00 -0.09
N TRP A 36 21.86 -4.46 -0.26
CA TRP A 36 22.92 -4.66 0.71
C TRP A 36 23.75 -3.39 0.95
N TYR A 37 24.29 -3.30 2.17
CA TYR A 37 25.03 -2.16 2.68
C TYR A 37 26.30 -2.66 3.38
N ASN A 38 27.38 -1.93 3.22
CA ASN A 38 28.67 -2.23 3.85
C ASN A 38 28.87 -1.49 5.20
N VAL A 39 27.82 -0.82 5.71
CA VAL A 39 27.80 -0.12 7.00
C VAL A 39 26.49 -0.40 7.73
N PRO A 40 26.48 -0.39 9.08
CA PRO A 40 25.25 -0.42 9.86
C PRO A 40 24.36 0.80 9.61
N ALA A 41 23.07 0.67 9.87
CA ALA A 41 22.17 1.81 9.92
C ALA A 41 22.47 2.68 11.16
N THR A 42 22.45 3.98 10.98
CA THR A 42 22.62 4.96 12.06
C THR A 42 21.29 5.49 12.55
N LYS A 43 20.31 5.58 11.66
CA LYS A 43 18.96 6.07 11.91
C LYS A 43 17.93 4.95 11.71
N TYR A 44 16.79 5.06 12.37
CA TYR A 44 15.71 4.08 12.29
C TYR A 44 15.29 3.77 10.83
N TRP A 45 15.05 4.80 10.03
CA TRP A 45 14.61 4.67 8.64
C TRP A 45 15.67 4.14 7.66
N GLU A 46 16.93 4.01 8.09
CA GLU A 46 17.98 3.33 7.32
C GLU A 46 17.98 1.82 7.56
N GLY A 47 17.15 1.33 8.49
CA GLY A 47 17.03 -0.07 8.82
C GLY A 47 16.43 -0.90 7.68
N LEU A 48 16.48 -2.22 7.83
CA LEU A 48 15.83 -3.17 6.92
C LEU A 48 14.54 -3.67 7.57
N PRO A 49 13.37 -3.37 6.99
CA PRO A 49 12.08 -3.76 7.54
C PRO A 49 11.83 -5.26 7.34
N ILE A 50 11.25 -5.92 8.33
CA ILE A 50 10.68 -7.27 8.26
C ILE A 50 9.30 -7.28 8.90
N GLY A 51 8.38 -8.15 8.45
CA GLY A 51 7.04 -8.20 9.03
C GLY A 51 6.22 -9.39 8.60
N THR A 52 5.18 -9.66 9.39
CA THR A 52 4.17 -10.70 9.16
C THR A 52 2.82 -10.13 8.71
N GLY A 53 2.77 -8.86 8.31
CA GLY A 53 1.53 -8.09 8.18
C GLY A 53 1.07 -7.50 9.51
N ARG A 54 1.09 -8.28 10.59
CA ARG A 54 0.64 -7.88 11.94
C ARG A 54 1.80 -7.46 12.87
N PHE A 55 2.88 -8.22 12.87
CA PHE A 55 4.01 -8.05 13.79
C PHE A 55 5.29 -7.82 12.99
N ALA A 56 6.02 -6.75 13.30
CA ALA A 56 7.13 -6.31 12.49
C ALA A 56 8.31 -5.79 13.32
N ALA A 57 9.47 -5.73 12.67
CA ALA A 57 10.67 -5.14 13.25
C ALA A 57 11.52 -4.43 12.20
N MET A 58 12.44 -3.58 12.69
CA MET A 58 13.43 -2.86 11.91
C MET A 58 14.83 -3.27 12.31
N ILE A 59 15.65 -3.70 11.34
CA ILE A 59 16.98 -4.24 11.59
C ILE A 59 18.04 -3.20 11.23
N LEU A 60 18.72 -2.66 12.25
CA LEU A 60 19.77 -1.66 12.07
C LEU A 60 21.12 -2.27 11.75
N GLY A 61 21.41 -3.47 12.26
CA GLY A 61 22.61 -4.24 11.95
C GLY A 61 23.87 -3.78 12.68
N LYS A 62 23.77 -3.11 13.82
CA LYS A 62 24.93 -2.68 14.61
C LYS A 62 25.67 -3.90 15.19
N THR A 63 27.00 -3.80 15.33
CA THR A 63 27.82 -4.96 15.72
C THR A 63 28.11 -5.03 17.21
N SER A 64 28.18 -3.88 17.90
CA SER A 64 28.42 -3.81 19.35
C SER A 64 27.16 -3.80 20.18
N GLU A 65 26.17 -3.00 19.79
CA GLU A 65 24.89 -2.89 20.46
C GLU A 65 23.79 -2.84 19.39
N GLU A 66 23.07 -3.94 19.25
CA GLU A 66 21.92 -4.01 18.33
C GLU A 66 20.66 -3.65 19.07
N VAL A 67 19.88 -2.74 18.50
CA VAL A 67 18.54 -2.39 18.94
C VAL A 67 17.59 -2.68 17.79
N ILE A 68 16.64 -3.58 18.03
CA ILE A 68 15.63 -4.00 17.06
C ILE A 68 14.27 -3.51 17.57
N PRO A 69 13.77 -2.36 17.09
CA PRO A 69 12.41 -1.92 17.36
C PRO A 69 11.42 -2.89 16.73
N PHE A 70 10.34 -3.21 17.46
CA PHE A 70 9.28 -4.09 16.99
C PHE A 70 7.91 -3.59 17.40
N ASN A 71 6.90 -3.91 16.60
CA ASN A 71 5.55 -3.38 16.71
C ASN A 71 4.50 -4.45 16.41
N ASP A 72 3.30 -4.22 16.96
CA ASP A 72 2.06 -4.90 16.60
C ASP A 72 1.11 -3.88 15.99
N GLU A 73 0.49 -4.18 14.85
CA GLU A 73 -0.39 -3.27 14.10
C GLU A 73 -1.56 -2.73 14.92
N THR A 74 -1.93 -3.45 15.99
CA THR A 74 -3.11 -3.13 16.81
C THR A 74 -2.80 -2.31 18.07
N LEU A 75 -1.53 -1.87 18.26
CA LEU A 75 -1.18 -1.08 19.44
C LEU A 75 -1.42 0.41 19.23
N TRP A 76 -2.53 0.93 19.71
CA TRP A 76 -2.96 2.33 19.56
C TRP A 76 -3.35 2.95 20.87
N THR A 77 -3.34 4.29 20.95
CA THR A 77 -3.90 5.03 22.10
C THR A 77 -5.42 4.94 22.15
N GLY A 78 -6.02 5.29 23.29
CA GLY A 78 -7.47 5.37 23.48
C GLY A 78 -8.15 4.02 23.64
N GLY A 79 -9.36 3.95 23.17
CA GLY A 79 -10.30 2.81 23.18
C GLY A 79 -11.50 3.11 22.29
N PRO A 80 -12.49 2.21 22.17
CA PRO A 80 -13.69 2.45 21.36
C PRO A 80 -14.42 3.74 21.75
N TYR A 81 -14.82 4.55 20.78
CA TYR A 81 -15.51 5.82 21.00
C TYR A 81 -16.48 6.19 19.87
N ASN A 82 -17.38 7.15 20.13
CA ASN A 82 -18.18 7.77 19.07
C ASN A 82 -17.58 9.12 18.70
N PRO A 83 -17.11 9.32 17.45
CA PRO A 83 -16.49 10.57 17.00
C PRO A 83 -17.49 11.62 16.52
N ASN A 84 -18.77 11.31 16.34
CA ASN A 84 -19.71 12.18 15.65
C ASN A 84 -20.13 13.39 16.49
N ASN A 85 -20.17 14.56 15.84
CA ASN A 85 -20.74 15.77 16.44
C ASN A 85 -22.28 15.65 16.41
N PRO A 86 -22.96 15.71 17.57
CA PRO A 86 -24.42 15.58 17.63
C PRO A 86 -25.20 16.72 16.91
N ASN A 87 -24.55 17.85 16.66
CA ASN A 87 -25.13 18.98 15.96
C ASN A 87 -24.93 18.91 14.43
N GLY A 88 -24.39 17.82 13.91
CA GLY A 88 -24.05 17.64 12.50
C GLY A 88 -25.16 18.02 11.51
N PRO A 89 -26.39 17.55 11.67
CA PRO A 89 -27.48 17.88 10.72
C PRO A 89 -27.79 19.38 10.61
N GLU A 90 -27.72 20.14 11.70
CA GLU A 90 -27.95 21.60 11.66
C GLU A 90 -26.74 22.32 11.06
N ILE A 91 -25.52 21.90 11.38
CA ILE A 91 -24.30 22.43 10.77
C ILE A 91 -24.33 22.20 9.26
N LEU A 92 -24.67 20.99 8.80
CA LEU A 92 -24.80 20.65 7.38
C LEU A 92 -25.75 21.57 6.65
N LYS A 93 -26.92 21.82 7.26
CA LYS A 93 -27.93 22.74 6.70
C LYS A 93 -27.37 24.15 6.50
N ASN A 94 -26.64 24.67 7.50
CA ASN A 94 -26.00 25.97 7.42
C ASN A 94 -24.89 26.02 6.38
N VAL A 95 -24.04 25.00 6.28
CA VAL A 95 -23.01 24.89 5.24
C VAL A 95 -23.64 24.95 3.85
N ARG A 96 -24.70 24.16 3.60
CA ARG A 96 -25.42 24.15 2.31
C ARG A 96 -25.99 25.51 1.98
N LYS A 97 -26.58 26.20 2.96
CA LYS A 97 -27.09 27.57 2.80
C LYS A 97 -25.99 28.51 2.35
N TYR A 98 -24.86 28.60 3.08
CA TYR A 98 -23.76 29.50 2.76
C TYR A 98 -23.12 29.18 1.40
N VAL A 99 -22.94 27.91 1.06
CA VAL A 99 -22.42 27.50 -0.26
C VAL A 99 -23.31 27.99 -1.39
N PHE A 100 -24.64 27.83 -1.29
CA PHE A 100 -25.57 28.25 -2.35
C PHE A 100 -25.81 29.77 -2.35
N GLU A 101 -25.53 30.44 -1.25
CA GLU A 101 -25.49 31.94 -1.20
C GLU A 101 -24.12 32.46 -1.69
N LYS A 102 -23.16 31.61 -2.03
CA LYS A 102 -21.77 31.93 -2.43
C LYS A 102 -21.01 32.72 -1.35
N ASP A 103 -21.38 32.54 -0.07
CA ASP A 103 -20.63 33.00 1.08
C ASP A 103 -19.60 31.93 1.48
N TRP A 104 -18.53 31.81 0.69
CA TRP A 104 -17.51 30.76 0.80
C TRP A 104 -16.78 30.78 2.13
N VAL A 105 -16.55 31.99 2.70
CA VAL A 105 -15.87 32.14 4.00
C VAL A 105 -16.76 31.61 5.13
N ALA A 106 -18.03 31.93 5.11
CA ALA A 106 -19.00 31.43 6.09
C ALA A 106 -19.16 29.90 5.94
N ALA A 107 -19.13 29.39 4.70
CA ALA A 107 -19.21 27.96 4.43
C ALA A 107 -18.00 27.19 5.00
N ASP A 108 -16.76 27.68 4.81
CA ASP A 108 -15.54 27.09 5.39
C ASP A 108 -15.62 27.07 6.93
N ASN A 109 -15.93 28.21 7.55
CA ASN A 109 -16.02 28.34 9.00
C ASN A 109 -17.12 27.46 9.62
N GLU A 110 -18.22 27.27 8.92
CA GLU A 110 -19.31 26.40 9.38
C GLU A 110 -18.95 24.93 9.19
N ALA A 111 -18.31 24.55 8.07
CA ALA A 111 -17.90 23.19 7.79
C ALA A 111 -16.83 22.67 8.77
N GLU A 112 -15.96 23.54 9.30
CA GLU A 112 -15.02 23.18 10.36
C GLU A 112 -15.71 22.58 11.60
N LYS A 113 -16.94 23.03 11.90
CA LYS A 113 -17.72 22.55 13.05
C LYS A 113 -18.23 21.10 12.86
N LEU A 114 -18.16 20.53 11.66
CA LEU A 114 -18.44 19.11 11.41
C LEU A 114 -17.35 18.19 12.00
N ALA A 115 -16.25 18.75 12.47
CA ALA A 115 -15.11 17.98 12.97
C ALA A 115 -15.48 16.96 14.05
N SER A 116 -14.75 15.85 14.05
CA SER A 116 -14.89 14.76 15.01
C SER A 116 -14.63 15.18 16.48
N MET A 117 -15.13 14.40 17.42
CA MET A 117 -14.98 14.64 18.86
C MET A 117 -14.42 13.38 19.55
N PRO A 118 -13.11 13.31 19.87
CA PRO A 118 -12.08 14.35 19.76
C PRO A 118 -11.80 14.73 18.32
N MET A 119 -11.32 15.96 18.09
CA MET A 119 -11.08 16.51 16.76
C MET A 119 -10.03 15.72 15.95
N SER A 120 -9.19 14.95 16.60
CA SER A 120 -8.13 14.17 15.97
C SER A 120 -8.26 12.67 16.25
N VAL A 121 -7.71 11.87 15.34
CA VAL A 121 -7.60 10.41 15.46
C VAL A 121 -6.68 10.02 16.63
N GLN A 122 -6.80 8.76 17.07
CA GLN A 122 -5.88 8.16 18.02
C GLN A 122 -4.54 7.82 17.34
N TYR A 123 -3.50 7.52 18.14
CA TYR A 123 -2.13 7.35 17.68
C TYR A 123 -1.72 5.89 17.68
N TYR A 124 -1.15 5.43 16.60
CA TYR A 124 -0.39 4.17 16.54
C TYR A 124 0.85 4.28 17.43
N GLN A 125 1.19 3.21 18.17
CA GLN A 125 2.20 3.23 19.21
C GLN A 125 3.30 2.19 19.00
N PRO A 126 4.57 2.50 19.29
CA PRO A 126 5.65 1.52 19.32
C PRO A 126 5.45 0.56 20.49
N MET A 127 5.63 -0.75 20.25
CA MET A 127 5.49 -1.76 21.30
C MET A 127 6.77 -1.92 22.11
N GLY A 128 7.91 -2.14 21.45
CA GLY A 128 9.14 -2.37 22.18
C GLY A 128 10.39 -2.44 21.32
N ARG A 129 11.51 -2.67 22.00
CA ARG A 129 12.84 -2.84 21.42
C ARG A 129 13.49 -4.08 22.02
N LEU A 130 13.98 -4.96 21.16
CA LEU A 130 14.91 -6.04 21.54
C LEU A 130 16.33 -5.46 21.51
N ASN A 131 17.00 -5.50 22.66
CA ASN A 131 18.35 -5.01 22.84
C ASN A 131 19.32 -6.19 22.96
N VAL A 132 20.44 -6.15 22.23
CA VAL A 132 21.52 -7.15 22.31
C VAL A 132 22.84 -6.43 22.40
N GLN A 133 23.50 -6.50 23.56
CA GLN A 133 24.80 -5.91 23.81
C GLN A 133 25.89 -6.95 23.77
N PHE A 134 26.66 -6.98 22.70
CA PHE A 134 27.73 -7.95 22.47
C PHE A 134 28.95 -7.62 23.31
N THR A 135 29.44 -8.60 24.08
CA THR A 135 30.60 -8.44 24.94
C THR A 135 31.88 -8.44 24.10
N GLY A 136 32.69 -7.38 24.23
CA GLY A 136 33.98 -7.27 23.54
C GLY A 136 33.87 -6.89 22.05
N HIS A 137 32.67 -6.64 21.52
CA HIS A 137 32.54 -6.17 20.15
C HIS A 137 32.71 -4.66 20.04
N ASP A 138 33.60 -4.21 19.15
CA ASP A 138 33.78 -2.83 18.76
C ASP A 138 33.41 -2.68 17.28
N GLN A 139 32.41 -1.86 16.99
CA GLN A 139 31.95 -1.63 15.63
C GLN A 139 33.04 -1.10 14.69
N ASN A 140 33.99 -0.29 15.21
CA ASN A 140 35.07 0.28 14.43
C ASN A 140 36.15 -0.75 14.06
N LYS A 141 36.19 -1.90 14.77
CA LYS A 141 37.12 -3.00 14.49
C LYS A 141 36.51 -4.08 13.61
N ALA A 142 35.18 -4.04 13.35
CA ALA A 142 34.48 -4.97 12.50
C ALA A 142 34.96 -4.82 11.05
N LYS A 143 35.35 -5.95 10.43
CA LYS A 143 35.78 -6.02 9.03
C LYS A 143 34.76 -6.81 8.21
N ASN A 144 34.80 -6.64 6.89
CA ASN A 144 33.93 -7.36 5.96
C ASN A 144 32.45 -7.30 6.36
N TYR A 145 32.00 -6.14 6.81
CA TYR A 145 30.65 -5.91 7.22
C TYR A 145 29.69 -5.96 6.02
N CYS A 146 28.60 -6.67 6.16
CA CYS A 146 27.51 -6.70 5.19
C CYS A 146 26.16 -6.83 5.91
N ARG A 147 25.26 -5.90 5.63
CA ARG A 147 23.85 -5.95 6.01
C ARG A 147 23.03 -6.07 4.74
N LYS A 148 22.24 -7.15 4.61
CA LYS A 148 21.54 -7.51 3.38
C LYS A 148 20.09 -7.90 3.65
N LEU A 149 19.16 -7.35 2.88
CA LEU A 149 17.80 -7.86 2.72
C LEU A 149 17.74 -8.66 1.43
N ASN A 150 17.50 -9.94 1.55
CA ASN A 150 17.18 -10.81 0.42
C ASN A 150 15.65 -10.84 0.25
N MET A 151 15.15 -10.24 -0.82
CA MET A 151 13.72 -10.14 -1.09
C MET A 151 13.11 -11.47 -1.56
N ASP A 152 13.89 -12.37 -2.18
CA ASP A 152 13.40 -13.69 -2.60
C ASP A 152 12.96 -14.57 -1.42
N SER A 153 13.57 -14.37 -0.27
CA SER A 153 13.31 -15.17 0.94
C SER A 153 12.80 -14.36 2.13
N ALA A 154 12.62 -13.05 1.95
CA ALA A 154 12.28 -12.11 3.03
C ALA A 154 13.18 -12.26 4.27
N LEU A 155 14.50 -12.43 4.04
CA LEU A 155 15.49 -12.70 5.06
C LEU A 155 16.48 -11.54 5.15
N VAL A 156 16.67 -11.00 6.35
CA VAL A 156 17.76 -10.07 6.65
C VAL A 156 18.97 -10.83 7.18
N THR A 157 20.14 -10.55 6.62
CA THR A 157 21.41 -11.08 7.08
C THR A 157 22.34 -9.94 7.49
N VAL A 158 22.98 -10.07 8.65
CA VAL A 158 24.07 -9.20 9.09
C VAL A 158 25.30 -10.07 9.33
N SER A 159 26.40 -9.77 8.64
CA SER A 159 27.66 -10.52 8.78
C SER A 159 28.85 -9.57 8.92
N TYR A 160 29.82 -9.99 9.70
CA TYR A 160 31.08 -9.25 9.90
C TYR A 160 32.15 -10.18 10.49
N GLN A 161 33.38 -9.70 10.47
CA GLN A 161 34.52 -10.36 11.13
C GLN A 161 35.08 -9.47 12.24
N LEU A 162 35.39 -10.07 13.37
CA LEU A 162 36.06 -9.40 14.50
C LEU A 162 37.10 -10.33 15.06
N GLU A 163 38.36 -9.86 15.13
CA GLU A 163 39.51 -10.62 15.66
C GLU A 163 39.62 -12.05 15.04
N GLY A 164 39.41 -12.15 13.75
CA GLY A 164 39.47 -13.41 12.99
C GLY A 164 38.24 -14.33 13.13
N VAL A 165 37.27 -13.97 13.95
CA VAL A 165 36.02 -14.70 14.10
C VAL A 165 34.95 -14.09 13.20
N SER A 166 34.27 -14.94 12.42
CA SER A 166 33.13 -14.52 11.59
C SER A 166 31.84 -14.71 12.36
N TYR A 167 31.03 -13.65 12.39
CA TYR A 167 29.70 -13.63 13.01
C TYR A 167 28.64 -13.45 11.94
N LYS A 168 27.53 -14.17 12.08
CA LYS A 168 26.36 -14.06 11.20
C LYS A 168 25.08 -14.02 12.01
N ARG A 169 24.19 -13.09 11.66
CA ARG A 169 22.79 -13.02 12.12
C ARG A 169 21.86 -13.21 10.93
N GLU A 170 20.90 -14.10 11.05
CA GLU A 170 19.80 -14.28 10.10
C GLU A 170 18.51 -13.94 10.81
N ILE A 171 17.72 -13.03 10.27
CA ILE A 171 16.51 -12.48 10.90
C ILE A 171 15.37 -12.49 9.89
N PHE A 172 14.21 -13.01 10.29
CA PHE A 172 12.98 -12.99 9.49
C PHE A 172 11.74 -12.92 10.39
N ALA A 173 10.62 -12.49 9.81
CA ALA A 173 9.31 -12.51 10.43
C ALA A 173 8.44 -13.57 9.78
N SER A 174 8.08 -14.62 10.54
CA SER A 174 7.31 -15.75 10.04
C SER A 174 5.81 -15.50 10.15
N TYR A 175 5.13 -15.31 9.00
CA TYR A 175 3.68 -15.16 8.97
C TYR A 175 2.94 -16.40 9.49
N PRO A 176 3.28 -17.66 9.09
CA PRO A 176 2.57 -18.82 9.60
C PRO A 176 2.76 -19.07 11.10
N ASP A 177 3.83 -18.55 11.70
CA ASP A 177 4.15 -18.75 13.12
C ASP A 177 3.89 -17.49 13.97
N GLN A 178 3.66 -16.33 13.37
CA GLN A 178 3.37 -15.04 14.00
C GLN A 178 4.46 -14.57 14.97
N VAL A 179 5.72 -14.84 14.63
CA VAL A 179 6.91 -14.51 15.43
C VAL A 179 8.01 -13.88 14.57
N ILE A 180 8.90 -13.13 15.21
CA ILE A 180 10.19 -12.75 14.65
C ILE A 180 11.24 -13.72 15.17
N VAL A 181 12.06 -14.25 14.26
CA VAL A 181 13.12 -15.20 14.54
C VAL A 181 14.45 -14.57 14.19
N MET A 182 15.43 -14.64 15.13
CA MET A 182 16.81 -14.25 14.85
C MET A 182 17.74 -15.39 15.25
N ARG A 183 18.63 -15.79 14.35
CA ARG A 183 19.68 -16.80 14.60
C ARG A 183 21.05 -16.16 14.54
N LEU A 184 21.82 -16.32 15.63
CA LEU A 184 23.23 -15.95 15.70
C LEU A 184 24.10 -17.19 15.53
N THR A 185 25.09 -17.11 14.67
CA THR A 185 26.09 -18.17 14.44
C THR A 185 27.50 -17.59 14.29
N THR A 186 28.50 -18.42 14.51
CA THR A 186 29.91 -18.05 14.35
C THR A 186 30.72 -19.24 13.82
N ASN A 187 31.83 -18.98 13.17
CA ASN A 187 32.75 -20.02 12.69
C ASN A 187 33.69 -20.58 13.81
N LYS A 188 33.63 -20.02 15.03
CA LYS A 188 34.43 -20.45 16.17
C LYS A 188 33.52 -20.81 17.36
N LYS A 189 33.51 -22.03 17.82
CA LYS A 189 32.71 -22.47 18.98
C LYS A 189 33.04 -21.65 20.23
N GLY A 190 32.02 -21.41 21.06
CA GLY A 190 32.16 -20.69 22.33
C GLY A 190 32.48 -19.18 22.16
N SER A 191 32.21 -18.58 21.01
CA SER A 191 32.54 -17.17 20.76
C SER A 191 31.37 -16.21 20.86
N ILE A 192 30.15 -16.69 21.12
CA ILE A 192 28.98 -15.82 21.23
C ILE A 192 28.78 -15.43 22.70
N ASN A 193 28.99 -14.12 22.99
CA ASN A 193 28.87 -13.54 24.32
C ASN A 193 28.08 -12.23 24.23
N PHE A 194 26.96 -12.13 24.93
CA PHE A 194 26.15 -10.90 24.98
C PHE A 194 25.23 -10.85 26.19
N SER A 195 24.69 -9.66 26.46
CA SER A 195 23.52 -9.48 27.31
C SER A 195 22.33 -9.01 26.47
N THR A 196 21.11 -9.46 26.82
CA THR A 196 19.89 -9.10 26.08
C THR A 196 18.74 -8.80 27.03
N TRP A 197 17.88 -7.86 26.62
CA TRP A 197 16.68 -7.44 27.35
C TRP A 197 15.65 -6.83 26.40
N LEU A 198 14.42 -6.71 26.90
CA LEU A 198 13.36 -5.92 26.24
C LEU A 198 13.24 -4.56 26.90
N SER A 199 12.97 -3.51 26.11
CA SER A 199 12.64 -2.17 26.56
C SER A 199 11.52 -1.57 25.72
N SER A 200 10.82 -0.56 26.23
CA SER A 200 9.75 0.12 25.52
C SER A 200 9.81 1.63 25.76
N LEU A 201 9.27 2.39 24.81
CA LEU A 201 8.99 3.82 24.98
C LEU A 201 7.69 4.06 25.78
N GLN A 202 6.88 3.03 25.98
CA GLN A 202 5.66 3.12 26.81
C GLN A 202 6.04 3.22 28.29
N PRO A 203 5.68 4.31 29.02
CA PRO A 203 6.08 4.50 30.40
C PRO A 203 5.55 3.44 31.39
N SER A 204 4.44 2.78 31.01
CA SER A 204 3.83 1.71 31.81
C SER A 204 4.53 0.36 31.69
N ALA A 205 5.52 0.24 30.79
CA ALA A 205 6.17 -1.03 30.49
C ALA A 205 6.89 -1.61 31.71
N VAL A 206 6.57 -2.84 32.05
CA VAL A 206 7.26 -3.63 33.10
C VAL A 206 7.77 -4.92 32.51
N SER A 207 8.97 -5.34 32.91
CA SER A 207 9.59 -6.59 32.47
C SER A 207 9.79 -7.56 33.62
N ARG A 208 9.77 -8.88 33.33
CA ARG A 208 10.13 -9.96 34.23
C ARG A 208 10.71 -11.12 33.45
N ILE A 209 11.37 -12.04 34.15
CA ILE A 209 11.86 -13.30 33.59
C ILE A 209 11.11 -14.45 34.24
N GLU A 210 10.47 -15.28 33.43
CA GLU A 210 9.79 -16.50 33.88
C GLU A 210 10.23 -17.70 33.03
N ASN A 211 10.74 -18.73 33.67
CA ASN A 211 11.19 -19.95 33.00
C ASN A 211 12.15 -19.69 31.79
N GLY A 212 13.05 -18.72 31.95
CA GLY A 212 14.02 -18.35 30.89
C GLY A 212 13.44 -17.54 29.73
N VAL A 213 12.19 -17.08 29.82
CA VAL A 213 11.54 -16.19 28.88
C VAL A 213 11.49 -14.78 29.47
N ILE A 214 11.96 -13.78 28.70
CA ILE A 214 11.77 -12.38 29.07
C ILE A 214 10.35 -11.98 28.64
N ILE A 215 9.56 -11.47 29.58
CA ILE A 215 8.19 -11.00 29.36
C ILE A 215 8.17 -9.50 29.66
N MET A 216 7.67 -8.72 28.73
CA MET A 216 7.42 -7.29 28.90
C MET A 216 5.95 -7.00 28.60
N GLU A 217 5.29 -6.25 29.45
CA GLU A 217 3.87 -5.90 29.30
C GLU A 217 3.56 -4.49 29.77
N GLY A 218 2.45 -3.93 29.31
CA GLY A 218 2.02 -2.60 29.70
C GLY A 218 0.67 -2.21 29.10
N THR A 219 0.33 -0.94 29.28
CA THR A 219 -0.77 -0.25 28.60
C THR A 219 -0.21 0.89 27.76
N THR A 220 -0.93 1.32 26.74
CA THR A 220 -0.54 2.51 25.96
C THR A 220 -0.67 3.78 26.82
N ILE A 221 -0.02 4.86 26.36
CA ILE A 221 -0.21 6.19 26.94
C ILE A 221 -1.57 6.77 26.56
N GLU A 222 -2.03 7.75 27.34
CA GLU A 222 -3.11 8.62 26.92
C GLU A 222 -2.60 9.63 25.89
N ASN A 223 -3.44 9.96 24.91
CA ASN A 223 -3.07 10.94 23.90
C ASN A 223 -3.25 12.36 24.44
N THR A 224 -2.29 12.82 25.25
CA THR A 224 -2.27 14.16 25.85
C THR A 224 -1.53 15.21 25.02
N THR A 225 -0.80 14.80 23.98
CA THR A 225 0.14 15.66 23.24
C THR A 225 -0.50 16.37 22.03
N ASN A 226 -1.74 16.03 21.69
CA ASN A 226 -2.40 16.63 20.54
C ASN A 226 -3.05 17.98 20.91
N PRO A 227 -2.59 19.11 20.35
CA PRO A 227 -3.17 20.43 20.61
C PRO A 227 -4.64 20.56 20.14
N PHE A 228 -5.10 19.66 19.26
CA PHE A 228 -6.47 19.61 18.77
C PHE A 228 -7.39 18.67 19.57
N ASN A 229 -6.88 17.93 20.57
CA ASN A 229 -7.68 17.03 21.40
C ASN A 229 -8.31 17.82 22.58
N LEU A 230 -9.52 18.29 22.35
CA LEU A 230 -10.37 18.82 23.41
C LEU A 230 -10.90 17.74 24.37
N ARG A 231 -10.83 16.46 23.95
CA ARG A 231 -11.26 15.30 24.75
C ARG A 231 -10.17 14.23 24.73
N ILE A 232 -9.58 13.96 25.88
CA ILE A 232 -8.61 12.86 26.07
C ILE A 232 -9.40 11.56 26.26
N LEU A 233 -9.07 10.53 25.49
CA LEU A 233 -9.59 9.19 25.69
C LEU A 233 -8.66 8.41 26.64
N PRO A 234 -9.21 7.70 27.66
CA PRO A 234 -8.40 6.87 28.53
C PRO A 234 -7.63 5.80 27.76
N ALA A 235 -6.43 5.49 28.21
CA ALA A 235 -5.63 4.39 27.69
C ALA A 235 -6.26 3.04 28.07
N GLN A 236 -6.72 2.28 27.08
CA GLN A 236 -7.39 0.99 27.31
C GLN A 236 -6.66 -0.20 26.65
N MET A 237 -5.72 0.09 25.76
CA MET A 237 -4.98 -0.95 25.05
C MET A 237 -3.89 -1.54 25.94
N LYS A 238 -4.02 -2.85 26.21
CA LYS A 238 -3.03 -3.68 26.91
C LYS A 238 -2.21 -4.46 25.89
N TRP A 239 -0.96 -4.68 26.22
CA TRP A 239 -0.06 -5.43 25.35
C TRP A 239 0.93 -6.27 26.16
N GLN A 240 1.39 -7.35 25.52
CA GLN A 240 2.50 -8.15 26.03
C GLN A 240 3.43 -8.54 24.90
N SER A 241 4.73 -8.57 25.16
CA SER A 241 5.75 -9.19 24.32
C SER A 241 6.54 -10.24 25.11
N ARG A 242 6.95 -11.29 24.42
CA ARG A 242 7.73 -12.40 24.99
C ARG A 242 8.92 -12.73 24.10
N LEU A 243 10.07 -12.87 24.74
CA LEU A 243 11.32 -13.28 24.08
C LEU A 243 11.79 -14.58 24.68
N LYS A 244 11.81 -15.64 23.88
CA LYS A 244 12.44 -16.92 24.20
C LYS A 244 13.81 -16.99 23.56
N ILE A 245 14.80 -17.47 24.32
CA ILE A 245 16.18 -17.62 23.89
C ILE A 245 16.56 -19.11 24.00
N ILE A 246 17.10 -19.65 22.91
CA ILE A 246 17.56 -21.04 22.81
C ILE A 246 19.03 -20.98 22.43
N GLN A 247 19.93 -21.35 23.35
CA GLN A 247 21.37 -21.42 23.09
C GLN A 247 21.82 -22.86 22.84
N GLU A 248 22.85 -23.02 22.04
CA GLU A 248 23.59 -24.25 21.83
C GLU A 248 25.03 -24.07 22.36
N GLY A 249 25.41 -24.83 23.34
CA GLY A 249 26.67 -24.63 24.07
C GLY A 249 26.66 -23.40 24.97
N GLY A 250 27.73 -23.30 25.80
CA GLY A 250 27.85 -22.17 26.75
C GLY A 250 26.80 -22.18 27.86
N SER A 251 26.50 -21.00 28.40
CA SER A 251 25.54 -20.82 29.48
C SER A 251 24.60 -19.68 29.26
N LEU A 252 23.38 -19.82 29.80
CA LEU A 252 22.36 -18.77 29.88
C LEU A 252 22.09 -18.50 31.34
N THR A 253 22.21 -17.25 31.77
CA THR A 253 21.99 -16.84 33.17
C THR A 253 21.13 -15.58 33.26
N ASP A 254 20.26 -15.51 34.24
CA ASP A 254 19.63 -14.28 34.67
C ASP A 254 20.70 -13.40 35.35
N SER A 255 20.95 -12.21 34.81
CA SER A 255 21.97 -11.30 35.34
C SER A 255 21.36 -10.16 36.19
N GLY A 256 20.08 -10.28 36.55
CA GLY A 256 19.32 -9.23 37.24
C GLY A 256 18.83 -8.14 36.30
N ASN A 257 17.99 -7.23 36.81
CA ASN A 257 17.38 -6.14 36.06
C ASN A 257 16.73 -6.60 34.74
N TYR A 258 16.09 -7.78 34.76
CA TYR A 258 15.39 -8.40 33.62
C TYR A 258 16.28 -8.66 32.39
N LYS A 259 17.59 -8.84 32.58
CA LYS A 259 18.55 -9.13 31.52
C LYS A 259 18.99 -10.60 31.59
N ILE A 260 19.04 -11.21 30.41
CA ILE A 260 19.66 -12.53 30.23
C ILE A 260 21.05 -12.33 29.65
N LYS A 261 22.03 -13.00 30.25
CA LYS A 261 23.43 -13.07 29.80
C LYS A 261 23.70 -14.43 29.18
N ILE A 262 24.25 -14.42 27.98
CA ILE A 262 24.76 -15.58 27.24
C ILE A 262 26.29 -15.54 27.30
N LYS A 263 26.90 -16.65 27.63
CA LYS A 263 28.35 -16.78 27.67
C LYS A 263 28.79 -18.08 26.98
N ASP A 264 29.84 -17.94 26.12
CA ASP A 264 30.52 -19.02 25.42
C ASP A 264 29.59 -19.92 24.56
N ALA A 265 28.51 -19.35 23.96
CA ALA A 265 27.60 -20.11 23.12
C ALA A 265 28.20 -20.35 21.71
N ASN A 266 27.76 -21.46 21.09
CA ASN A 266 28.09 -21.82 19.71
C ASN A 266 27.12 -21.17 18.73
N SER A 267 25.86 -21.15 19.11
CA SER A 267 24.78 -20.51 18.36
C SER A 267 23.64 -20.11 19.31
N VAL A 268 22.84 -19.13 18.92
CA VAL A 268 21.69 -18.69 19.71
C VAL A 268 20.52 -18.37 18.76
N THR A 269 19.33 -18.85 19.12
CA THR A 269 18.08 -18.52 18.45
C THR A 269 17.18 -17.71 19.37
N PHE A 270 16.70 -16.56 18.89
CA PHE A 270 15.68 -15.76 19.53
C PHE A 270 14.35 -16.03 18.83
N ILE A 271 13.27 -16.15 19.62
CA ILE A 271 11.89 -16.19 19.16
C ILE A 271 11.15 -15.08 19.91
N LEU A 272 10.71 -14.05 19.18
CA LEU A 272 10.03 -12.89 19.72
C LEU A 272 8.59 -12.85 19.21
N ALA A 273 7.64 -12.68 20.12
CA ALA A 273 6.22 -12.48 19.83
C ALA A 273 5.68 -11.25 20.55
N GLY A 274 4.61 -10.69 20.01
CA GLY A 274 3.81 -9.61 20.60
C GLY A 274 2.33 -9.83 20.37
N ALA A 275 1.50 -9.30 21.28
CA ALA A 275 0.06 -9.30 21.17
C ALA A 275 -0.56 -8.15 21.97
N THR A 276 -1.76 -7.73 21.57
CA THR A 276 -2.58 -6.74 22.26
C THR A 276 -3.93 -7.34 22.65
N ASN A 277 -4.69 -6.62 23.47
CA ASN A 277 -6.06 -7.00 23.83
C ASN A 277 -7.10 -6.61 22.77
N TRP A 278 -6.71 -6.09 21.60
CA TRP A 278 -7.59 -5.74 20.51
C TRP A 278 -8.19 -6.96 19.81
N LYS A 279 -9.48 -6.94 19.54
CA LYS A 279 -10.22 -7.94 18.78
C LYS A 279 -10.90 -7.33 17.56
N SER A 280 -11.53 -6.17 17.72
CA SER A 280 -12.15 -5.37 16.68
C SER A 280 -12.20 -3.90 17.09
N TRP A 281 -12.67 -3.03 16.20
CA TRP A 281 -12.74 -1.59 16.46
C TRP A 281 -13.61 -1.20 17.67
N ASN A 282 -14.52 -2.06 18.11
CA ASN A 282 -15.42 -1.85 19.25
C ASN A 282 -15.26 -2.92 20.35
N ASP A 283 -14.28 -3.83 20.24
CA ASP A 283 -14.06 -4.92 21.18
C ASP A 283 -12.56 -5.09 21.49
N ILE A 284 -12.20 -4.94 22.77
CA ILE A 284 -10.85 -5.09 23.33
C ILE A 284 -10.77 -6.21 24.35
N SER A 285 -11.54 -7.27 24.17
CA SER A 285 -11.68 -8.37 25.13
C SER A 285 -10.66 -9.50 24.97
N VAL A 286 -9.71 -9.43 24.03
CA VAL A 286 -8.67 -10.45 23.85
C VAL A 286 -7.77 -10.50 25.08
N ASN A 287 -7.42 -11.70 25.52
CA ASN A 287 -6.36 -11.92 26.52
C ASN A 287 -5.00 -11.88 25.80
N GLU A 288 -4.35 -10.72 25.87
CA GLU A 288 -3.04 -10.47 25.23
C GLU A 288 -1.94 -11.41 25.76
N LYS A 289 -2.02 -11.80 27.02
CA LYS A 289 -1.03 -12.67 27.66
C LYS A 289 -1.11 -14.10 27.14
N GLU A 290 -2.31 -14.60 27.03
CA GLU A 290 -2.57 -15.93 26.49
C GLU A 290 -2.24 -15.99 25.00
N LYS A 291 -2.70 -14.99 24.23
CA LYS A 291 -2.41 -14.87 22.78
C LYS A 291 -0.90 -14.85 22.53
N CYS A 292 -0.15 -14.00 23.22
CA CYS A 292 1.29 -13.90 23.12
C CYS A 292 2.01 -15.20 23.52
N ASN A 293 1.54 -15.85 24.61
CA ASN A 293 2.07 -17.12 25.06
C ASN A 293 1.86 -18.25 24.01
N ASN A 294 0.70 -18.26 23.37
CA ASN A 294 0.38 -19.25 22.34
C ASN A 294 1.32 -19.15 21.14
N TYR A 295 1.63 -17.93 20.68
CA TYR A 295 2.60 -17.72 19.60
C TYR A 295 3.99 -18.29 19.95
N ILE A 296 4.52 -17.93 21.12
CA ILE A 296 5.83 -18.43 21.58
C ILE A 296 5.83 -19.96 21.75
N SER A 297 4.79 -20.52 22.36
CA SER A 297 4.69 -21.94 22.64
C SER A 297 4.60 -22.76 21.35
N GLN A 298 3.82 -22.32 20.37
CA GLN A 298 3.69 -22.99 19.09
C GLN A 298 5.01 -22.90 18.28
N ALA A 299 5.59 -21.71 18.14
CA ALA A 299 6.84 -21.53 17.41
C ALA A 299 8.00 -22.30 18.06
N SER A 300 8.02 -22.45 19.39
CA SER A 300 9.05 -23.15 20.13
C SER A 300 9.06 -24.68 19.91
N GLN A 301 8.05 -25.24 19.27
CA GLN A 301 8.02 -26.67 18.90
C GLN A 301 8.89 -26.97 17.68
N TYR A 302 9.29 -25.94 16.94
CA TYR A 302 10.09 -26.06 15.73
C TYR A 302 11.54 -25.64 15.95
N SER A 303 12.45 -26.35 15.31
CA SER A 303 13.83 -25.89 15.18
C SER A 303 13.94 -24.65 14.30
N TYR A 304 15.05 -23.92 14.41
CA TYR A 304 15.31 -22.77 13.53
C TYR A 304 15.15 -23.10 12.05
N THR A 305 15.67 -24.24 11.61
CA THR A 305 15.56 -24.68 10.21
C THR A 305 14.12 -24.86 9.79
N GLN A 306 13.31 -25.51 10.61
CA GLN A 306 11.88 -25.69 10.33
C GLN A 306 11.10 -24.37 10.31
N LEU A 307 11.39 -23.43 11.23
CA LEU A 307 10.77 -22.10 11.20
C LEU A 307 11.13 -21.35 9.91
N LYS A 308 12.41 -21.41 9.48
CA LYS A 308 12.86 -20.78 8.24
C LYS A 308 12.20 -21.43 7.00
N GLU A 309 12.11 -22.75 6.96
CA GLU A 309 11.44 -23.49 5.87
C GLU A 309 9.94 -23.13 5.78
N ARG A 310 9.26 -23.03 6.92
CA ARG A 310 7.84 -22.64 6.99
C ARG A 310 7.64 -21.22 6.47
N HIS A 311 8.49 -20.29 6.90
CA HIS A 311 8.50 -18.91 6.44
C HIS A 311 8.70 -18.81 4.93
N VAL A 312 9.75 -19.45 4.39
CA VAL A 312 10.05 -19.41 2.95
C VAL A 312 8.94 -20.08 2.13
N LYS A 313 8.40 -21.20 2.60
CA LYS A 313 7.30 -21.92 1.91
C LYS A 313 6.03 -21.09 1.78
N ASP A 314 5.72 -20.25 2.77
CA ASP A 314 4.60 -19.31 2.71
C ASP A 314 4.89 -18.13 1.77
N TYR A 315 6.04 -17.50 1.92
CA TYR A 315 6.40 -16.25 1.27
C TYR A 315 6.76 -16.41 -0.22
N TYR A 316 7.59 -17.40 -0.55
CA TYR A 316 8.21 -17.56 -1.86
C TYR A 316 7.22 -17.59 -3.03
N PRO A 317 6.12 -18.36 -3.00
CA PRO A 317 5.17 -18.41 -4.12
C PRO A 317 4.45 -17.08 -4.33
N LEU A 318 4.21 -16.30 -3.28
CA LEU A 318 3.58 -14.99 -3.37
C LEU A 318 4.52 -13.97 -3.99
N PHE A 319 5.77 -13.93 -3.55
CA PHE A 319 6.77 -13.01 -4.11
C PHE A 319 7.07 -13.32 -5.57
N HIS A 320 7.18 -14.59 -5.94
CA HIS A 320 7.48 -15.04 -7.30
C HIS A 320 6.27 -15.13 -8.23
N SER A 321 5.07 -14.73 -7.79
CA SER A 321 3.88 -14.66 -8.65
C SER A 321 4.02 -13.64 -9.79
N CYS A 322 4.89 -12.61 -9.60
CA CYS A 322 5.25 -11.65 -10.64
C CYS A 322 6.77 -11.40 -10.62
N LYS A 323 7.40 -11.42 -11.79
CA LYS A 323 8.85 -11.22 -11.96
C LYS A 323 9.12 -10.21 -13.07
N ILE A 324 10.06 -9.31 -12.84
CA ILE A 324 10.51 -8.33 -13.82
C ILE A 324 12.02 -8.46 -14.04
N ASP A 325 12.46 -8.36 -15.29
CA ASP A 325 13.86 -8.28 -15.69
C ASP A 325 14.02 -7.17 -16.73
N LEU A 326 14.68 -6.10 -16.36
CA LEU A 326 15.04 -4.97 -17.23
C LEU A 326 16.51 -5.05 -17.68
N GLY A 327 17.19 -6.17 -17.37
CA GLY A 327 18.61 -6.35 -17.57
C GLY A 327 19.45 -5.84 -16.40
N LYS A 328 20.78 -5.89 -16.58
CA LYS A 328 21.75 -5.42 -15.62
C LYS A 328 23.00 -4.87 -16.28
N ASN A 329 23.72 -3.99 -15.57
CA ASN A 329 25.00 -3.44 -15.97
C ASN A 329 26.04 -3.61 -14.84
N GLU A 330 27.24 -3.04 -14.98
CA GLU A 330 28.33 -3.15 -14.02
C GLU A 330 27.97 -2.56 -12.63
N ASN A 331 26.99 -1.65 -12.55
CA ASN A 331 26.53 -1.09 -11.28
C ASN A 331 25.90 -2.14 -10.36
N SER A 332 25.41 -3.26 -10.92
CA SER A 332 24.84 -4.38 -10.14
C SER A 332 25.78 -5.01 -9.11
N LYS A 333 27.09 -4.77 -9.24
CA LYS A 333 28.14 -5.26 -8.32
C LYS A 333 28.34 -4.36 -7.10
N LEU A 334 27.82 -3.14 -7.13
CA LEU A 334 27.97 -2.14 -6.09
C LEU A 334 26.92 -2.34 -4.99
N ASN A 335 27.20 -1.80 -3.78
CA ASN A 335 26.19 -1.75 -2.72
C ASN A 335 25.07 -0.78 -3.09
N THR A 336 23.94 -0.91 -2.40
CA THR A 336 22.73 -0.13 -2.71
C THR A 336 22.97 1.37 -2.65
N THR A 337 23.79 1.86 -1.71
CA THR A 337 24.15 3.28 -1.58
C THR A 337 24.89 3.80 -2.80
N GLU A 338 25.96 3.10 -3.21
CA GLU A 338 26.75 3.49 -4.37
C GLU A 338 25.94 3.47 -5.68
N ARG A 339 25.01 2.51 -5.82
CA ARG A 339 24.10 2.44 -6.96
C ARG A 339 23.18 3.67 -7.04
N MET A 340 22.59 4.05 -5.90
CA MET A 340 21.75 5.26 -5.82
C MET A 340 22.54 6.54 -6.15
N GLU A 341 23.79 6.64 -5.68
CA GLU A 341 24.66 7.79 -6.00
C GLU A 341 24.95 7.89 -7.49
N LYS A 342 25.20 6.75 -8.15
CA LYS A 342 25.40 6.72 -9.60
C LYS A 342 24.14 7.09 -10.39
N LEU A 343 22.97 6.60 -9.97
CA LEU A 343 21.68 7.00 -10.57
C LEU A 343 21.47 8.52 -10.44
N ARG A 344 21.76 9.07 -9.26
CA ARG A 344 21.67 10.52 -8.99
C ARG A 344 22.60 11.34 -9.86
N ALA A 345 23.78 10.81 -10.14
CA ALA A 345 24.75 11.44 -11.06
C ALA A 345 24.35 11.34 -12.55
N GLY A 346 23.15 10.83 -12.86
CA GLY A 346 22.65 10.72 -14.23
C GLY A 346 22.85 9.36 -14.88
N GLY A 347 23.47 8.39 -14.18
CA GLY A 347 23.65 7.03 -14.65
C GLY A 347 22.34 6.26 -14.84
N ASP A 348 22.47 5.02 -15.28
CA ASP A 348 21.37 4.07 -15.42
C ASP A 348 21.67 2.79 -14.64
N ASP A 349 20.61 2.15 -14.10
CA ASP A 349 20.70 0.89 -13.38
C ASP A 349 19.39 0.08 -13.50
N PRO A 350 19.22 -0.69 -14.59
CA PRO A 350 17.99 -1.43 -14.83
C PRO A 350 17.67 -2.46 -13.74
N LEU A 351 18.69 -3.14 -13.19
CA LEU A 351 18.49 -4.07 -12.09
C LEU A 351 17.99 -3.36 -10.81
N TYR A 352 18.44 -2.14 -10.54
CA TYR A 352 17.95 -1.39 -9.39
C TYR A 352 16.45 -1.05 -9.54
N ILE A 353 16.01 -0.68 -10.75
CA ILE A 353 14.60 -0.43 -11.05
C ILE A 353 13.79 -1.72 -10.86
N SER A 354 14.29 -2.86 -11.35
CA SER A 354 13.66 -4.18 -11.15
C SER A 354 13.55 -4.54 -9.67
N GLN A 355 14.61 -4.28 -8.89
CA GLN A 355 14.62 -4.48 -7.44
C GLN A 355 13.65 -3.55 -6.72
N TYR A 356 13.52 -2.29 -7.16
CA TYR A 356 12.61 -1.32 -6.57
C TYR A 356 11.13 -1.73 -6.78
N PHE A 357 10.80 -2.19 -7.99
CA PHE A 357 9.48 -2.79 -8.28
C PHE A 357 9.18 -3.97 -7.34
N GLN A 358 10.14 -4.87 -7.17
CA GLN A 358 9.97 -6.03 -6.29
C GLN A 358 9.98 -5.64 -4.81
N TYR A 359 10.65 -4.55 -4.43
CA TYR A 359 10.63 -4.04 -3.06
C TYR A 359 9.24 -3.53 -2.65
N GLY A 360 8.52 -2.85 -3.55
CA GLY A 360 7.13 -2.49 -3.28
C GLY A 360 6.27 -3.72 -3.00
N ARG A 361 6.41 -4.79 -3.79
CA ARG A 361 5.72 -6.06 -3.55
C ARG A 361 6.16 -6.74 -2.25
N TYR A 362 7.47 -6.68 -1.92
CA TYR A 362 8.00 -7.15 -0.64
C TYR A 362 7.37 -6.42 0.55
N LEU A 363 7.30 -5.08 0.51
CA LEU A 363 6.70 -4.28 1.58
C LEU A 363 5.22 -4.62 1.80
N LEU A 364 4.45 -4.82 0.73
CA LEU A 364 3.06 -5.28 0.83
C LEU A 364 2.97 -6.63 1.56
N LEU A 365 3.78 -7.61 1.16
CA LEU A 365 3.78 -8.95 1.78
C LEU A 365 4.26 -8.93 3.24
N ALA A 366 5.16 -8.01 3.59
CA ALA A 366 5.64 -7.86 4.96
C ALA A 366 4.67 -7.05 5.85
N GLY A 367 3.90 -6.13 5.25
CA GLY A 367 3.09 -5.17 5.98
C GLY A 367 1.58 -5.38 5.91
N ALA A 368 1.09 -6.29 5.08
CA ALA A 368 -0.34 -6.67 5.03
C ALA A 368 -0.51 -8.10 4.53
N ARG A 369 -1.43 -8.84 5.13
CA ARG A 369 -1.79 -10.22 4.79
C ARG A 369 -3.30 -10.42 4.99
N GLU A 370 -3.81 -11.58 4.59
CA GLU A 370 -5.26 -11.90 4.59
C GLU A 370 -6.00 -11.62 5.90
N ASN A 371 -5.34 -11.72 7.06
CA ASN A 371 -5.97 -11.57 8.38
C ASN A 371 -5.33 -10.43 9.19
N THR A 372 -4.88 -9.38 8.51
CA THR A 372 -4.27 -8.20 9.14
C THR A 372 -5.05 -6.94 8.80
N LEU A 373 -4.74 -5.84 9.46
CA LEU A 373 -5.27 -4.53 9.08
C LEU A 373 -4.71 -4.11 7.71
N ALA A 374 -5.34 -3.12 7.10
CA ALA A 374 -4.90 -2.60 5.82
C ALA A 374 -3.52 -1.94 5.91
N PHE A 375 -2.74 -2.09 4.84
CA PHE A 375 -1.49 -1.37 4.68
C PHE A 375 -1.71 0.15 4.70
N ASN A 376 -0.85 0.91 5.37
CA ASN A 376 -0.94 2.37 5.44
C ASN A 376 0.41 3.07 5.18
N ASN A 377 0.46 4.39 5.27
CA ASN A 377 1.62 5.21 4.93
C ASN A 377 2.91 4.84 5.65
N HIS A 378 2.81 4.55 6.95
CA HIS A 378 3.93 4.15 7.81
C HIS A 378 3.93 2.66 8.04
N ASN A 379 2.80 2.06 7.75
CA ASN A 379 2.51 0.69 8.07
C ASN A 379 2.84 0.39 9.55
N ILE A 380 3.33 -0.82 9.83
CA ILE A 380 3.60 -1.31 11.18
C ILE A 380 5.00 -0.93 11.69
N TRP A 381 5.83 -0.26 10.91
CA TRP A 381 7.19 0.14 11.30
C TRP A 381 7.20 1.54 11.94
N LEU A 382 7.37 1.59 13.26
CA LEU A 382 7.39 2.81 14.05
C LEU A 382 8.32 2.67 15.25
N ASP A 383 9.07 3.74 15.58
CA ASP A 383 9.91 3.82 16.79
C ASP A 383 9.79 5.19 17.47
N ASP A 384 8.59 5.79 17.40
CA ASP A 384 8.28 7.10 17.97
C ASP A 384 6.85 7.10 18.56
N ILE A 385 6.68 7.59 19.78
CA ILE A 385 5.36 7.74 20.44
C ILE A 385 4.48 8.77 19.72
N ALA A 386 5.10 9.82 19.16
CA ALA A 386 4.44 10.88 18.42
C ALA A 386 4.60 10.73 16.91
N GLY A 387 4.54 9.49 16.40
CA GLY A 387 4.81 9.17 15.01
C GLY A 387 4.10 10.09 14.03
N ARG A 388 4.77 10.38 12.91
CA ARG A 388 4.27 11.27 11.86
C ARG A 388 2.88 10.84 11.42
N TRP A 389 1.97 11.80 11.19
CA TRP A 389 0.58 11.53 10.82
C TRP A 389 -0.15 10.60 11.80
N ARG A 390 0.38 10.38 13.02
CA ARG A 390 -0.18 9.52 14.08
C ARG A 390 -0.31 8.05 13.70
N GLY A 391 0.33 7.62 12.60
CA GLY A 391 0.18 6.28 12.04
C GLY A 391 -1.20 5.98 11.44
N ARG A 392 -2.06 6.99 11.26
CA ARG A 392 -3.43 6.86 10.76
C ARG A 392 -3.50 6.38 9.31
N TRP A 393 -4.62 5.81 8.94
CA TRP A 393 -4.98 5.63 7.53
C TRP A 393 -5.54 6.94 6.99
N THR A 394 -4.95 7.44 5.90
CA THR A 394 -5.42 8.62 5.18
C THR A 394 -6.12 8.19 3.91
N LEU A 395 -7.39 8.59 3.74
CA LEU A 395 -8.35 8.04 2.79
C LEU A 395 -8.61 8.96 1.59
N ASN A 396 -7.82 10.01 1.40
CA ASN A 396 -7.99 10.95 0.28
C ASN A 396 -6.98 10.73 -0.85
N ILE A 397 -6.12 9.71 -0.75
CA ILE A 397 -5.20 9.15 -1.75
C ILE A 397 -4.34 8.02 -1.16
N ASN A 398 -3.86 8.16 0.09
CA ASN A 398 -2.69 7.41 0.55
C ASN A 398 -2.95 5.91 0.68
N ILE A 399 -4.03 5.49 1.34
CA ILE A 399 -4.36 4.06 1.42
C ILE A 399 -4.67 3.50 0.03
N GLN A 400 -5.34 4.28 -0.82
CA GLN A 400 -5.68 3.87 -2.17
C GLN A 400 -4.41 3.56 -2.97
N GLU A 401 -3.44 4.47 -2.94
CA GLU A 401 -2.19 4.32 -3.65
C GLU A 401 -1.36 3.13 -3.14
N CYS A 402 -1.44 2.82 -1.83
CA CYS A 402 -0.82 1.63 -1.27
C CYS A 402 -1.31 0.33 -1.93
N TYR A 403 -2.56 0.29 -2.40
CA TYR A 403 -3.16 -0.91 -3.01
C TYR A 403 -3.16 -0.91 -4.54
N TRP A 404 -2.77 0.16 -5.22
CA TRP A 404 -2.73 0.21 -6.68
C TRP A 404 -1.95 -0.93 -7.34
N PRO A 405 -0.81 -1.42 -6.82
CA PRO A 405 -0.08 -2.51 -7.45
C PRO A 405 -0.64 -3.91 -7.18
N VAL A 406 -1.57 -4.05 -6.22
CA VAL A 406 -2.01 -5.36 -5.71
C VAL A 406 -2.53 -6.25 -6.83
N GLU A 407 -3.40 -5.74 -7.69
CA GLU A 407 -4.03 -6.53 -8.73
C GLU A 407 -3.10 -6.76 -9.92
N ASN A 408 -2.59 -5.69 -10.52
CA ASN A 408 -1.79 -5.80 -11.74
C ASN A 408 -0.46 -6.53 -11.51
N THR A 409 0.12 -6.46 -10.30
CA THR A 409 1.38 -7.15 -9.96
C THR A 409 1.20 -8.50 -9.26
N ASN A 410 -0.02 -9.05 -9.30
CA ASN A 410 -0.34 -10.41 -8.87
C ASN A 410 -0.15 -10.71 -7.38
N LEU A 411 -0.72 -9.86 -6.53
CA LEU A 411 -0.83 -10.06 -5.08
C LEU A 411 -2.31 -10.01 -4.60
N PRO A 412 -3.26 -10.68 -5.28
CA PRO A 412 -4.70 -10.51 -5.01
C PRO A 412 -5.09 -10.82 -3.55
N ASN A 413 -4.36 -11.71 -2.88
CA ASN A 413 -4.64 -12.07 -1.48
C ASN A 413 -4.45 -10.88 -0.50
N ILE A 414 -3.65 -9.88 -0.87
CA ILE A 414 -3.47 -8.67 -0.05
C ILE A 414 -4.76 -7.84 -0.02
N ASN A 415 -5.58 -7.91 -1.06
CA ASN A 415 -6.86 -7.21 -1.11
C ASN A 415 -7.80 -7.60 0.05
N GLU A 416 -7.67 -8.80 0.61
CA GLU A 416 -8.47 -9.24 1.76
C GLU A 416 -8.27 -8.31 2.97
N SER A 417 -7.07 -7.80 3.22
CA SER A 417 -6.80 -6.83 4.30
C SER A 417 -7.54 -5.50 4.07
N LEU A 418 -7.63 -5.04 2.82
CA LEU A 418 -8.41 -3.84 2.47
C LEU A 418 -9.92 -4.09 2.61
N LEU A 419 -10.38 -5.28 2.23
CA LEU A 419 -11.79 -5.66 2.36
C LEU A 419 -12.21 -5.70 3.83
N LEU A 420 -11.46 -6.40 4.69
CA LEU A 420 -11.71 -6.44 6.13
C LEU A 420 -11.68 -5.05 6.78
N PHE A 421 -10.74 -4.21 6.37
CA PHE A 421 -10.69 -2.81 6.80
C PHE A 421 -11.94 -2.04 6.38
N THR A 422 -12.39 -2.21 5.13
CA THR A 422 -13.56 -1.51 4.58
C THR A 422 -14.87 -2.02 5.20
N GLU A 423 -14.96 -3.31 5.54
CA GLU A 423 -16.11 -3.87 6.30
C GLU A 423 -16.26 -3.19 7.66
N ASN A 424 -15.18 -3.06 8.43
CA ASN A 424 -15.18 -2.35 9.72
C ASN A 424 -15.45 -0.84 9.55
N LEU A 425 -14.86 -0.22 8.52
CA LEU A 425 -15.06 1.20 8.21
C LEU A 425 -16.54 1.48 7.86
N ALA A 426 -17.18 0.59 7.11
CA ALA A 426 -18.59 0.71 6.72
C ALA A 426 -19.51 0.55 7.93
N GLU A 427 -19.24 -0.40 8.84
CA GLU A 427 -20.01 -0.57 10.06
C GLU A 427 -19.95 0.70 10.93
N ALA A 428 -18.75 1.24 11.19
CA ALA A 428 -18.60 2.50 11.93
C ALA A 428 -19.19 3.69 11.15
N GLY A 429 -18.97 3.74 9.84
CA GLY A 429 -19.41 4.80 8.94
C GLY A 429 -20.93 4.89 8.76
N SER A 430 -21.66 3.81 9.00
CA SER A 430 -23.12 3.83 9.01
C SER A 430 -23.69 4.72 10.12
N ARG A 431 -23.01 4.74 11.26
CA ARG A 431 -23.34 5.65 12.37
C ARG A 431 -23.06 7.10 11.99
N THR A 432 -21.95 7.37 11.31
CA THR A 432 -21.61 8.73 10.83
C THR A 432 -22.59 9.21 9.77
N ALA A 433 -22.97 8.37 8.80
CA ALA A 433 -23.99 8.69 7.81
C ALA A 433 -25.30 9.12 8.47
N LYS A 434 -25.75 8.37 9.49
CA LYS A 434 -26.98 8.64 10.20
C LYS A 434 -26.90 9.85 11.14
N GLU A 435 -25.88 9.90 11.99
CA GLU A 435 -25.80 10.88 13.08
C GLU A 435 -25.32 12.25 12.61
N LEU A 436 -24.33 12.28 11.70
CA LEU A 436 -23.73 13.53 11.23
C LEU A 436 -24.52 14.12 10.05
N TYR A 437 -25.06 13.27 9.17
CA TYR A 437 -25.68 13.70 7.90
C TYR A 437 -27.18 13.40 7.78
N GLY A 438 -27.75 12.56 8.63
CA GLY A 438 -29.15 12.12 8.53
C GLY A 438 -29.42 11.24 7.31
N CYS A 439 -28.40 10.60 6.74
CA CYS A 439 -28.44 9.77 5.54
C CYS A 439 -28.46 8.28 5.88
N LYS A 440 -28.91 7.45 4.94
CA LYS A 440 -28.74 5.98 4.95
C LYS A 440 -27.32 5.58 4.56
N GLY A 441 -27.10 4.27 4.52
CA GLY A 441 -25.85 3.69 4.08
C GLY A 441 -24.68 4.02 4.99
N TRP A 442 -23.49 4.28 4.42
CA TRP A 442 -22.27 4.57 5.19
C TRP A 442 -21.35 5.53 4.45
N THR A 443 -20.55 6.26 5.22
CA THR A 443 -19.53 7.19 4.71
C THR A 443 -18.30 7.21 5.61
N ALA A 444 -17.19 7.68 5.07
CA ALA A 444 -15.98 7.99 5.80
C ALA A 444 -15.33 9.24 5.22
N HIS A 445 -14.51 9.91 6.04
CA HIS A 445 -13.76 11.10 5.66
C HIS A 445 -12.27 10.78 5.52
N HIS A 446 -11.42 11.81 5.37
CA HIS A 446 -10.04 11.68 4.95
C HIS A 446 -9.12 10.92 5.89
N GLY A 447 -9.44 10.77 7.15
CA GLY A 447 -8.56 10.13 8.13
C GLY A 447 -9.28 9.23 9.12
N THR A 448 -8.70 8.06 9.41
CA THR A 448 -9.23 7.12 10.39
C THR A 448 -8.13 6.46 11.22
N ASP A 449 -8.50 5.91 12.37
CA ASP A 449 -7.66 5.16 13.29
C ASP A 449 -8.17 3.72 13.48
N ILE A 450 -7.59 2.96 14.42
CA ILE A 450 -8.01 1.59 14.70
C ILE A 450 -9.43 1.47 15.27
N TRP A 451 -9.97 2.58 15.79
CA TRP A 451 -11.34 2.67 16.30
C TRP A 451 -12.33 3.06 15.21
N PHE A 452 -11.85 3.15 13.98
CA PHE A 452 -12.59 3.54 12.78
C PHE A 452 -13.38 4.85 12.95
N ASN A 453 -12.67 5.91 13.35
CA ASN A 453 -13.21 7.27 13.25
C ASN A 453 -13.52 7.58 11.78
N THR A 454 -14.80 7.78 11.47
CA THR A 454 -15.29 8.04 10.11
C THR A 454 -15.77 9.48 9.91
N ALA A 455 -15.79 10.30 10.97
CA ALA A 455 -16.12 11.73 10.90
C ALA A 455 -14.94 12.59 10.39
N PRO A 456 -15.14 13.85 9.95
CA PRO A 456 -14.05 14.74 9.57
C PRO A 456 -13.05 14.95 10.72
N THR A 457 -11.76 14.77 10.47
CA THR A 457 -10.72 14.89 11.51
C THR A 457 -9.83 16.11 11.27
N ASP A 458 -9.20 16.63 12.37
CA ASP A 458 -8.20 17.71 12.34
C ASP A 458 -8.75 19.11 11.99
N GLY A 459 -10.07 19.30 11.94
CA GLY A 459 -10.77 20.58 11.89
C GLY A 459 -10.79 21.26 10.53
N ASN A 460 -9.67 21.47 9.85
CA ASN A 460 -9.64 22.23 8.60
C ASN A 460 -10.39 21.50 7.48
N PRO A 461 -11.49 22.05 6.94
CA PRO A 461 -12.31 21.41 5.92
C PRO A 461 -11.59 21.11 4.62
N GLN A 462 -10.54 21.84 4.27
CA GLN A 462 -9.74 21.65 3.04
C GLN A 462 -9.29 20.20 2.84
N TYR A 463 -8.99 19.49 3.91
CA TYR A 463 -8.62 18.06 3.89
C TYR A 463 -9.57 17.20 4.71
N ALA A 464 -10.18 17.70 5.76
CA ALA A 464 -11.03 16.94 6.67
C ALA A 464 -12.37 16.54 6.02
N THR A 465 -13.02 17.45 5.30
CA THR A 465 -14.35 17.27 4.74
C THR A 465 -14.30 16.57 3.38
N PHE A 466 -14.25 15.25 3.40
CA PHE A 466 -14.15 14.43 2.19
C PHE A 466 -15.11 13.23 2.25
N PRO A 467 -16.44 13.43 2.12
CA PRO A 467 -17.46 12.40 2.35
C PRO A 467 -17.45 11.26 1.31
N VAL A 468 -16.69 11.38 0.24
CA VAL A 468 -16.54 10.35 -0.80
C VAL A 468 -15.37 9.38 -0.55
N ALA A 469 -14.67 9.49 0.59
CA ALA A 469 -13.52 8.63 0.88
C ALA A 469 -13.87 7.14 0.89
N GLY A 470 -15.01 6.77 1.50
CA GLY A 470 -15.51 5.40 1.49
C GLY A 470 -15.86 4.91 0.09
N ALA A 471 -16.46 5.77 -0.73
CA ALA A 471 -16.79 5.48 -2.12
C ALA A 471 -15.54 5.19 -2.96
N TRP A 472 -14.43 5.90 -2.71
CA TRP A 472 -13.16 5.63 -3.40
C TRP A 472 -12.60 4.25 -3.06
N LEU A 473 -12.71 3.79 -1.81
CA LEU A 473 -12.29 2.43 -1.46
C LEU A 473 -13.11 1.35 -2.20
N MET A 474 -14.39 1.62 -2.46
CA MET A 474 -15.22 0.69 -3.22
C MET A 474 -14.75 0.50 -4.66
N GLN A 475 -14.18 1.53 -5.30
CA GLN A 475 -13.55 1.40 -6.62
C GLN A 475 -12.45 0.33 -6.62
N GLN A 476 -11.58 0.31 -5.60
CA GLN A 476 -10.49 -0.68 -5.53
C GLN A 476 -10.98 -2.10 -5.25
N LEU A 477 -11.99 -2.23 -4.37
CA LEU A 477 -12.60 -3.55 -4.10
C LEU A 477 -13.37 -4.07 -5.32
N PHE A 478 -14.03 -3.19 -6.07
CA PHE A 478 -14.70 -3.60 -7.29
C PHE A 478 -13.70 -3.93 -8.41
N ASP A 479 -12.58 -3.24 -8.46
CA ASP A 479 -11.49 -3.55 -9.38
C ASP A 479 -10.96 -4.98 -9.18
N HIS A 480 -10.80 -5.43 -7.92
CA HIS A 480 -10.47 -6.84 -7.63
C HIS A 480 -11.46 -7.82 -8.29
N TYR A 481 -12.77 -7.54 -8.21
CA TYR A 481 -13.77 -8.33 -8.91
C TYR A 481 -13.55 -8.32 -10.44
N LEU A 482 -13.20 -7.20 -11.03
CA LEU A 482 -12.94 -7.12 -12.48
C LEU A 482 -11.74 -7.96 -12.91
N TYR A 483 -10.75 -8.17 -12.03
CA TYR A 483 -9.59 -9.02 -12.30
C TYR A 483 -9.88 -10.51 -12.11
N ASP A 484 -10.74 -10.89 -11.15
CA ASP A 484 -10.99 -12.29 -10.81
C ASP A 484 -12.32 -12.85 -11.30
N LEU A 485 -13.29 -11.98 -11.58
CA LEU A 485 -14.68 -12.32 -11.93
C LEU A 485 -15.34 -13.31 -10.95
N ASP A 486 -14.91 -13.29 -9.67
CA ASP A 486 -15.48 -14.16 -8.63
C ASP A 486 -16.83 -13.60 -8.13
N ILE A 487 -17.90 -14.26 -8.51
CA ILE A 487 -19.26 -13.90 -8.09
C ILE A 487 -19.46 -14.02 -6.57
N ASN A 488 -18.72 -14.91 -5.87
CA ASN A 488 -18.85 -15.00 -4.42
C ASN A 488 -18.18 -13.79 -3.74
N TYR A 489 -17.04 -13.34 -4.27
CA TYR A 489 -16.43 -12.09 -3.83
C TYR A 489 -17.37 -10.91 -4.10
N LEU A 490 -17.96 -10.81 -5.30
CA LEU A 490 -18.92 -9.76 -5.63
C LEU A 490 -20.10 -9.74 -4.65
N LYS A 491 -20.66 -10.92 -4.31
CA LYS A 491 -21.74 -11.03 -3.30
C LYS A 491 -21.31 -10.50 -1.93
N ARG A 492 -20.04 -10.69 -1.55
CA ARG A 492 -19.51 -10.20 -0.27
C ARG A 492 -19.36 -8.68 -0.24
N ILE A 493 -18.84 -8.08 -1.32
CA ILE A 493 -18.64 -6.61 -1.39
C ILE A 493 -19.92 -5.84 -1.75
N TYR A 494 -20.92 -6.49 -2.32
CA TYR A 494 -22.14 -5.81 -2.79
C TYR A 494 -22.88 -5.03 -1.70
N PRO A 495 -23.05 -5.52 -0.46
CA PRO A 495 -23.65 -4.72 0.62
C PRO A 495 -22.86 -3.46 0.95
N LEU A 496 -21.54 -3.49 0.86
CA LEU A 496 -20.66 -2.34 1.09
C LEU A 496 -20.84 -1.32 -0.04
N LEU A 497 -20.78 -1.79 -1.27
CA LEU A 497 -20.98 -1.00 -2.49
C LEU A 497 -22.35 -0.31 -2.49
N LYS A 498 -23.41 -1.08 -2.24
CA LYS A 498 -24.78 -0.58 -2.15
C LYS A 498 -24.93 0.45 -1.03
N GLY A 499 -24.43 0.17 0.17
CA GLY A 499 -24.53 1.09 1.31
C GLY A 499 -23.80 2.40 1.06
N SER A 500 -22.62 2.39 0.41
CA SER A 500 -21.92 3.62 -0.01
C SER A 500 -22.75 4.40 -1.05
N ALA A 501 -23.35 3.71 -2.02
CA ALA A 501 -24.21 4.32 -3.03
C ALA A 501 -25.52 4.89 -2.43
N GLU A 502 -26.12 4.21 -1.46
CA GLU A 502 -27.30 4.70 -0.71
C GLU A 502 -26.99 6.01 0.02
N PHE A 503 -25.80 6.08 0.66
CA PHE A 503 -25.36 7.34 1.28
C PHE A 503 -25.25 8.45 0.25
N MET A 504 -24.62 8.22 -0.89
CA MET A 504 -24.44 9.25 -1.93
C MET A 504 -25.79 9.71 -2.50
N ILE A 505 -26.74 8.80 -2.71
CA ILE A 505 -28.09 9.17 -3.16
C ILE A 505 -28.80 10.11 -2.17
N ASP A 506 -28.68 9.82 -0.86
CA ASP A 506 -29.32 10.66 0.18
C ASP A 506 -28.54 11.98 0.44
N PHE A 507 -27.22 11.99 0.22
CA PHE A 507 -26.36 13.14 0.45
C PHE A 507 -26.37 14.17 -0.69
N LEU A 508 -26.52 13.71 -1.94
CA LEU A 508 -26.59 14.58 -3.12
C LEU A 508 -27.80 15.54 -3.04
N ILE A 509 -27.58 16.75 -3.48
CA ILE A 509 -28.61 17.80 -3.51
C ILE A 509 -28.61 18.50 -4.86
N LYS A 510 -29.76 18.96 -5.31
CA LYS A 510 -29.85 19.74 -6.57
C LYS A 510 -29.22 21.12 -6.38
N ASP A 511 -28.26 21.45 -7.22
CA ASP A 511 -27.72 22.79 -7.33
C ASP A 511 -28.80 23.76 -7.85
N PRO A 512 -29.06 24.86 -7.17
CA PRO A 512 -30.18 25.75 -7.52
C PRO A 512 -29.99 26.48 -8.85
N GLU A 513 -28.76 26.64 -9.35
CA GLU A 513 -28.49 27.35 -10.61
C GLU A 513 -28.53 26.43 -11.83
N THR A 514 -27.97 25.20 -11.70
CA THR A 514 -27.83 24.27 -12.83
C THR A 514 -28.82 23.11 -12.82
N GLY A 515 -29.40 22.82 -11.66
CA GLY A 515 -30.26 21.64 -11.44
C GLY A 515 -29.50 20.32 -11.34
N TRP A 516 -28.18 20.30 -11.46
CA TRP A 516 -27.37 19.10 -11.30
C TRP A 516 -27.38 18.57 -9.86
N LEU A 517 -27.20 17.26 -9.70
CA LEU A 517 -26.99 16.63 -8.40
C LEU A 517 -25.53 16.80 -7.99
N VAL A 518 -25.29 17.50 -6.89
CA VAL A 518 -23.95 17.83 -6.39
C VAL A 518 -23.76 17.40 -4.94
N THR A 519 -22.54 17.08 -4.56
CA THR A 519 -22.14 16.99 -3.15
C THR A 519 -22.05 18.41 -2.56
N CYS A 520 -22.58 18.61 -1.35
CA CYS A 520 -22.45 19.85 -0.61
C CYS A 520 -22.49 19.59 0.90
N PRO A 521 -21.40 19.84 1.67
CA PRO A 521 -20.11 20.39 1.23
C PRO A 521 -19.32 19.48 0.31
N SER A 522 -18.42 20.07 -0.47
CA SER A 522 -17.48 19.38 -1.35
C SER A 522 -16.13 20.08 -1.35
N THR A 523 -15.05 19.31 -1.27
CA THR A 523 -13.66 19.83 -1.32
C THR A 523 -12.87 19.08 -2.37
N SER A 524 -11.84 19.70 -2.93
CA SER A 524 -10.83 18.99 -3.73
C SER A 524 -9.56 18.86 -2.87
N PRO A 525 -9.36 17.71 -2.19
CA PRO A 525 -8.20 17.56 -1.33
C PRO A 525 -6.89 17.79 -2.10
N GLU A 526 -5.92 18.49 -1.57
CA GLU A 526 -5.97 19.34 -0.40
C GLU A 526 -5.69 20.78 -0.86
N ASN A 527 -6.24 21.16 -2.04
CA ASN A 527 -6.07 22.49 -2.64
C ASN A 527 -7.20 23.44 -2.18
N SER A 528 -7.02 24.71 -2.46
CA SER A 528 -7.97 25.76 -2.15
C SER A 528 -8.02 26.77 -3.29
N PHE A 529 -9.02 27.61 -3.27
CA PHE A 529 -9.26 28.62 -4.31
C PHE A 529 -9.37 30.02 -3.71
N PHE A 530 -9.18 31.01 -4.55
CA PHE A 530 -9.51 32.42 -4.23
C PHE A 530 -10.90 32.75 -4.70
N THR A 531 -11.69 33.41 -3.83
CA THR A 531 -12.94 34.05 -4.19
C THR A 531 -12.69 35.27 -5.07
N ASP A 532 -13.72 35.82 -5.68
CA ASP A 532 -13.62 37.08 -6.45
C ASP A 532 -13.14 38.28 -5.58
N LYS A 533 -13.31 38.18 -4.27
CA LYS A 533 -12.81 39.16 -3.29
C LYS A 533 -11.35 38.90 -2.86
N GLY A 534 -10.73 37.82 -3.33
CA GLY A 534 -9.38 37.45 -2.99
C GLY A 534 -9.25 36.66 -1.65
N GLU A 535 -10.34 36.19 -1.09
CA GLU A 535 -10.35 35.35 0.12
C GLU A 535 -10.00 33.90 -0.23
N LYS A 536 -9.23 33.22 0.65
CA LYS A 536 -8.86 31.82 0.47
C LYS A 536 -9.93 30.95 1.08
N CYS A 537 -10.52 30.05 0.26
CA CYS A 537 -11.56 29.12 0.65
C CYS A 537 -11.30 27.72 0.06
N SER A 538 -11.95 26.69 0.63
CA SER A 538 -11.81 25.29 0.21
C SER A 538 -13.14 24.59 -0.02
N VAL A 539 -14.18 24.98 0.69
CA VAL A 539 -15.50 24.36 0.62
C VAL A 539 -16.33 24.96 -0.51
N SER A 540 -16.85 24.11 -1.36
CA SER A 540 -17.77 24.43 -2.43
C SER A 540 -18.83 23.32 -2.58
N GLN A 541 -19.49 23.24 -3.73
CA GLN A 541 -20.31 22.10 -4.14
C GLN A 541 -19.64 21.36 -5.31
N GLY A 542 -19.96 20.10 -5.50
CA GLY A 542 -19.75 19.32 -6.72
C GLY A 542 -18.34 19.39 -7.32
N THR A 543 -17.30 19.25 -6.50
CA THR A 543 -15.91 19.20 -7.01
C THR A 543 -15.71 18.04 -7.98
N THR A 544 -14.84 18.20 -8.96
CA THR A 544 -14.60 17.22 -10.02
C THR A 544 -14.23 15.84 -9.47
N ILE A 545 -13.40 15.78 -8.42
CA ILE A 545 -13.06 14.49 -7.79
C ILE A 545 -14.29 13.82 -7.17
N SER A 546 -15.15 14.58 -6.48
CA SER A 546 -16.34 14.01 -5.86
C SER A 546 -17.31 13.47 -6.90
N ASN A 547 -17.54 14.22 -7.99
CA ASN A 547 -18.39 13.79 -9.09
C ASN A 547 -17.84 12.52 -9.76
N ALA A 548 -16.53 12.47 -10.03
CA ALA A 548 -15.86 11.32 -10.65
C ALA A 548 -15.97 10.06 -9.78
N ILE A 549 -15.71 10.17 -8.47
CA ILE A 549 -15.82 9.03 -7.54
C ILE A 549 -17.27 8.53 -7.47
N ILE A 550 -18.25 9.43 -7.42
CA ILE A 550 -19.68 9.06 -7.37
C ILE A 550 -20.12 8.40 -8.68
N TYR A 551 -19.68 8.93 -9.82
CA TYR A 551 -19.95 8.31 -11.11
C TYR A 551 -19.38 6.88 -11.16
N CYS A 552 -18.12 6.70 -10.77
CA CYS A 552 -17.47 5.40 -10.68
C CYS A 552 -18.25 4.44 -9.75
N LEU A 553 -18.60 4.87 -8.53
CA LEU A 553 -19.36 4.09 -7.56
C LEU A 553 -20.72 3.64 -8.12
N PHE A 554 -21.47 4.55 -8.76
CA PHE A 554 -22.80 4.23 -9.30
C PHE A 554 -22.69 3.29 -10.49
N ARG A 555 -21.76 3.52 -11.42
CA ARG A 555 -21.45 2.64 -12.54
C ARG A 555 -21.13 1.21 -12.08
N ASP A 556 -20.23 1.10 -11.08
CA ASP A 556 -19.79 -0.18 -10.54
C ASP A 556 -20.93 -0.91 -9.79
N CYS A 557 -21.77 -0.17 -9.05
CA CYS A 557 -22.94 -0.70 -8.38
C CYS A 557 -24.01 -1.19 -9.40
N ILE A 558 -24.24 -0.43 -10.47
CA ILE A 558 -25.12 -0.82 -11.58
C ILE A 558 -24.64 -2.13 -12.21
N LYS A 559 -23.32 -2.23 -12.47
CA LYS A 559 -22.73 -3.47 -13.00
C LYS A 559 -22.89 -4.63 -12.01
N ALA A 560 -22.64 -4.40 -10.72
CA ALA A 560 -22.83 -5.42 -9.68
C ALA A 560 -24.29 -5.92 -9.62
N CYS A 561 -25.27 -5.02 -9.69
CA CYS A 561 -26.70 -5.40 -9.75
C CYS A 561 -26.98 -6.31 -10.95
N ARG A 562 -26.43 -5.99 -12.12
CA ARG A 562 -26.61 -6.79 -13.34
C ARG A 562 -25.93 -8.15 -13.22
N ASP A 563 -24.68 -8.21 -12.77
CA ASP A 563 -23.89 -9.44 -12.67
C ASP A 563 -24.48 -10.39 -11.60
N LEU A 564 -25.08 -9.84 -10.53
CA LEU A 564 -25.77 -10.60 -9.47
C LEU A 564 -27.24 -10.86 -9.76
N ASN A 565 -27.82 -10.22 -10.79
CA ASN A 565 -29.23 -10.25 -11.12
C ASN A 565 -30.14 -9.90 -9.90
N THR A 566 -29.89 -8.72 -9.31
CA THR A 566 -30.53 -8.25 -8.07
C THR A 566 -30.80 -6.75 -8.09
N ASP A 567 -31.72 -6.29 -7.22
CA ASP A 567 -31.96 -4.87 -6.90
C ASP A 567 -32.26 -3.96 -8.13
N ASP A 568 -33.10 -4.41 -9.06
CA ASP A 568 -33.44 -3.66 -10.28
C ASP A 568 -33.95 -2.24 -10.00
N ASP A 569 -34.79 -2.05 -8.95
CA ASP A 569 -35.30 -0.72 -8.58
C ASP A 569 -34.15 0.21 -8.12
N PHE A 570 -33.19 -0.32 -7.38
CA PHE A 570 -32.05 0.45 -6.94
C PHE A 570 -31.14 0.77 -8.11
N ARG A 571 -30.88 -0.19 -9.00
CA ARG A 571 -30.15 0.03 -10.24
C ARG A 571 -30.76 1.17 -11.07
N ASN A 572 -32.07 1.16 -11.28
CA ASN A 572 -32.76 2.22 -12.05
C ASN A 572 -32.59 3.61 -11.42
N LYS A 573 -32.62 3.72 -10.08
CA LYS A 573 -32.33 4.97 -9.38
C LYS A 573 -30.90 5.47 -9.64
N LEU A 574 -29.92 4.57 -9.64
CA LEU A 574 -28.53 4.94 -9.94
C LEU A 574 -28.35 5.35 -11.40
N GLU A 575 -29.01 4.63 -12.33
CA GLU A 575 -29.01 4.97 -13.77
C GLU A 575 -29.63 6.37 -14.02
N GLU A 576 -30.67 6.72 -13.31
CA GLU A 576 -31.26 8.09 -13.35
C GLU A 576 -30.31 9.12 -12.73
N ALA A 577 -29.75 8.85 -11.55
CA ALA A 577 -28.90 9.77 -10.83
C ALA A 577 -27.62 10.12 -11.62
N ILE A 578 -26.99 9.16 -12.30
CA ILE A 578 -25.80 9.38 -13.15
C ILE A 578 -26.07 10.46 -14.22
N THR A 579 -27.26 10.46 -14.83
CA THR A 579 -27.59 11.44 -15.88
C THR A 579 -27.72 12.87 -15.36
N GLN A 580 -27.84 13.04 -14.05
CA GLN A 580 -28.00 14.32 -13.37
C GLN A 580 -26.71 14.80 -12.70
N LEU A 581 -25.61 14.03 -12.73
CA LEU A 581 -24.32 14.49 -12.21
C LEU A 581 -23.70 15.55 -13.14
N PRO A 582 -22.91 16.49 -12.58
CA PRO A 582 -22.18 17.48 -13.41
C PRO A 582 -21.21 16.79 -14.37
N PRO A 583 -21.15 17.21 -15.65
CA PRO A 583 -20.14 16.72 -16.57
C PRO A 583 -18.76 17.29 -16.23
N TYR A 584 -17.69 16.67 -16.74
CA TYR A 584 -16.37 17.27 -16.72
C TYR A 584 -16.35 18.60 -17.48
N GLN A 585 -15.72 19.61 -16.90
CA GLN A 585 -15.64 20.95 -17.46
C GLN A 585 -14.20 21.32 -17.78
N ILE A 586 -14.02 22.15 -18.82
CA ILE A 586 -12.72 22.71 -19.22
C ILE A 586 -12.70 24.17 -18.82
N GLY A 587 -11.71 24.55 -17.99
CA GLY A 587 -11.58 25.90 -17.46
C GLY A 587 -10.90 26.88 -18.43
N ARG A 588 -10.75 28.13 -17.99
CA ARG A 588 -10.26 29.27 -18.78
C ARG A 588 -8.84 29.10 -19.37
N PHE A 589 -8.02 28.21 -18.81
CA PHE A 589 -6.67 27.93 -19.29
C PHE A 589 -6.61 26.68 -20.19
N GLY A 590 -7.78 26.08 -20.50
CA GLY A 590 -7.88 24.81 -21.19
C GLY A 590 -7.60 23.59 -20.29
N GLN A 591 -7.47 23.79 -19.00
CA GLN A 591 -7.28 22.73 -18.00
C GLN A 591 -8.60 22.01 -17.69
N LEU A 592 -8.53 20.73 -17.28
CA LEU A 592 -9.65 20.08 -16.60
C LEU A 592 -9.93 20.81 -15.30
N GLN A 593 -11.19 21.25 -15.12
CA GLN A 593 -11.59 22.10 -14.01
C GLN A 593 -11.59 21.29 -12.69
N GLU A 594 -11.06 21.87 -11.61
CA GLU A 594 -10.92 21.18 -10.31
C GLU A 594 -12.18 21.34 -9.44
N TRP A 595 -12.79 22.53 -9.45
CA TRP A 595 -14.01 22.85 -8.71
C TRP A 595 -15.21 23.05 -9.64
N PHE A 596 -16.39 23.14 -9.06
CA PHE A 596 -17.64 23.36 -9.78
C PHE A 596 -17.63 24.65 -10.60
N TYR A 597 -17.07 25.72 -10.03
CA TYR A 597 -16.76 26.95 -10.75
C TYR A 597 -15.29 27.02 -11.13
N ASP A 598 -14.95 27.74 -12.20
CA ASP A 598 -13.56 27.94 -12.64
C ASP A 598 -12.83 28.96 -11.75
N PHE A 599 -12.64 28.59 -10.47
CA PHE A 599 -11.96 29.42 -9.49
C PHE A 599 -10.47 29.59 -9.81
N LYS A 600 -9.86 30.66 -9.27
CA LYS A 600 -8.42 30.83 -9.28
C LYS A 600 -7.81 29.93 -8.17
N GLU A 601 -6.94 29.02 -8.55
CA GLU A 601 -6.21 28.15 -7.62
C GLU A 601 -5.31 28.97 -6.69
N THR A 602 -5.23 28.62 -5.39
CA THR A 602 -4.28 29.24 -4.46
C THR A 602 -2.86 28.73 -4.70
N GLU A 603 -2.73 27.49 -5.15
CA GLU A 603 -1.44 26.84 -5.45
C GLU A 603 -1.55 26.06 -6.78
N VAL A 604 -1.06 26.64 -7.85
CA VAL A 604 -1.10 26.05 -9.20
C VAL A 604 -0.27 24.75 -9.27
N THR A 605 0.84 24.69 -8.55
CA THR A 605 1.76 23.53 -8.49
C THR A 605 1.46 22.59 -7.33
N HIS A 606 0.22 22.62 -6.81
CA HIS A 606 -0.20 21.80 -5.68
C HIS A 606 0.07 20.32 -5.93
N ARG A 607 0.48 19.62 -4.88
CA ARG A 607 0.87 18.20 -4.96
C ARG A 607 -0.28 17.24 -5.29
N HIS A 608 -1.53 17.60 -4.95
CA HIS A 608 -2.70 16.78 -5.28
C HIS A 608 -3.16 16.96 -6.72
N LEU A 609 -3.63 15.86 -7.31
CA LEU A 609 -4.15 15.73 -8.67
C LEU A 609 -5.59 15.21 -8.63
N SER A 610 -6.33 15.58 -7.61
CA SER A 610 -7.63 15.01 -7.23
C SER A 610 -8.63 14.97 -8.39
N HIS A 611 -8.70 16.02 -9.19
CA HIS A 611 -9.58 16.10 -10.36
C HIS A 611 -9.17 15.21 -11.54
N LEU A 612 -8.00 14.53 -11.46
CA LEU A 612 -7.56 13.55 -12.45
C LEU A 612 -7.92 12.09 -12.07
N PHE A 613 -8.71 11.88 -11.01
CA PHE A 613 -9.19 10.56 -10.61
C PHE A 613 -9.81 9.77 -11.78
N GLY A 614 -10.58 10.43 -12.65
CA GLY A 614 -11.23 9.82 -13.81
C GLY A 614 -10.27 9.32 -14.91
N VAL A 615 -8.96 9.71 -14.84
CA VAL A 615 -7.90 9.18 -15.72
C VAL A 615 -7.20 7.99 -15.06
N TYR A 616 -6.86 8.14 -13.76
CA TYR A 616 -6.27 7.12 -12.92
C TYR A 616 -6.58 7.43 -11.43
N PRO A 617 -7.09 6.46 -10.63
CA PRO A 617 -7.19 5.02 -10.94
C PRO A 617 -8.38 4.59 -11.82
N ASP A 618 -9.39 5.44 -12.01
CA ASP A 618 -10.52 5.12 -12.90
C ASP A 618 -10.13 5.18 -14.40
N ASP A 619 -11.10 4.96 -15.30
CA ASP A 619 -10.91 4.99 -16.75
C ASP A 619 -12.06 5.72 -17.49
N GLU A 620 -12.79 6.57 -16.77
CA GLU A 620 -13.86 7.38 -17.36
C GLU A 620 -13.31 8.33 -18.41
N ILE A 621 -12.15 8.94 -18.13
CA ILE A 621 -11.36 9.73 -19.08
C ILE A 621 -10.24 8.85 -19.63
N ALA A 622 -10.36 8.43 -20.89
CA ALA A 622 -9.36 7.59 -21.53
C ALA A 622 -8.88 8.18 -22.85
N LEU A 623 -7.61 7.92 -23.18
CA LEU A 623 -6.88 8.51 -24.32
C LEU A 623 -7.66 8.47 -25.66
N ARG A 624 -8.37 7.37 -25.93
CA ARG A 624 -9.10 7.17 -27.18
C ARG A 624 -10.59 7.45 -27.10
N LYS A 625 -11.10 7.63 -25.86
CA LYS A 625 -12.53 7.86 -25.62
C LYS A 625 -12.89 9.35 -25.55
N ASN A 626 -12.03 10.17 -24.93
CA ASN A 626 -12.32 11.55 -24.59
C ASN A 626 -11.16 12.48 -25.03
N PRO A 627 -10.85 12.65 -26.34
CA PRO A 627 -9.65 13.34 -26.79
C PRO A 627 -9.56 14.82 -26.32
N ASP A 628 -10.67 15.52 -26.15
CA ASP A 628 -10.65 16.91 -25.66
C ASP A 628 -10.40 17.01 -24.16
N LEU A 629 -10.95 16.07 -23.37
CA LEU A 629 -10.63 15.96 -21.94
C LEU A 629 -9.16 15.57 -21.72
N ILE A 630 -8.60 14.70 -22.57
CA ILE A 630 -7.17 14.35 -22.51
C ILE A 630 -6.27 15.56 -22.76
N LYS A 631 -6.61 16.44 -23.71
CA LYS A 631 -5.90 17.72 -23.88
C LYS A 631 -5.97 18.59 -22.61
N ALA A 632 -7.13 18.63 -21.98
CA ALA A 632 -7.31 19.37 -20.74
C ALA A 632 -6.53 18.75 -19.55
N VAL A 633 -6.42 17.43 -19.50
CA VAL A 633 -5.55 16.69 -18.54
C VAL A 633 -4.07 17.03 -18.76
N ASP A 634 -3.59 17.05 -20.00
CA ASP A 634 -2.21 17.46 -20.33
C ASP A 634 -1.91 18.88 -19.86
N VAL A 635 -2.86 19.81 -20.03
CA VAL A 635 -2.73 21.17 -19.48
C VAL A 635 -2.60 21.15 -17.95
N VAL A 636 -3.38 20.32 -17.24
CA VAL A 636 -3.25 20.16 -15.77
C VAL A 636 -1.87 19.66 -15.41
N LEU A 637 -1.39 18.58 -16.02
CA LEU A 637 -0.08 17.99 -15.73
C LEU A 637 1.05 19.01 -15.93
N LYS A 638 1.03 19.75 -17.03
CA LYS A 638 1.98 20.84 -17.31
C LYS A 638 1.93 21.96 -16.25
N ARG A 639 0.76 22.35 -15.82
CA ARG A 639 0.58 23.38 -14.78
C ARG A 639 1.01 22.91 -13.40
N ARG A 640 0.72 21.66 -13.02
CA ARG A 640 1.18 21.04 -11.76
C ARG A 640 2.69 20.81 -11.75
N GLY A 641 3.32 20.63 -12.94
CA GLY A 641 4.75 20.34 -13.08
C GLY A 641 5.15 19.00 -12.45
N ASP A 642 6.42 18.64 -12.59
CA ASP A 642 6.91 17.31 -12.21
C ASP A 642 7.72 17.27 -10.89
N LEU A 643 7.85 18.40 -10.20
CA LEU A 643 8.79 18.54 -9.08
C LEU A 643 8.36 17.90 -7.77
N ASN A 644 7.11 17.42 -7.66
CA ASN A 644 6.61 16.78 -6.44
C ASN A 644 7.03 15.32 -6.39
N ASP A 645 7.62 14.90 -5.29
CA ASP A 645 8.06 13.52 -5.02
C ASP A 645 7.05 12.77 -4.12
N GLY A 646 7.40 11.55 -3.71
CA GLY A 646 6.54 10.70 -2.92
C GLY A 646 5.28 10.27 -3.70
N TRP A 647 4.15 10.17 -3.02
CA TRP A 647 2.89 9.71 -3.61
C TRP A 647 2.43 10.57 -4.81
N SER A 648 2.67 11.87 -4.78
CA SER A 648 2.30 12.77 -5.89
C SER A 648 3.08 12.48 -7.17
N GLY A 649 4.41 12.24 -7.05
CA GLY A 649 5.24 11.82 -8.18
C GLY A 649 4.81 10.47 -8.73
N ALA A 650 4.50 9.53 -7.84
CA ALA A 650 4.03 8.20 -8.23
C ALA A 650 2.67 8.24 -8.94
N TRP A 651 1.73 9.08 -8.48
CA TRP A 651 0.47 9.29 -9.21
C TRP A 651 0.71 9.82 -10.62
N LYS A 652 1.65 10.79 -10.79
CA LYS A 652 2.00 11.33 -12.11
C LYS A 652 2.60 10.28 -13.04
N ILE A 653 3.41 9.34 -12.53
CA ILE A 653 3.91 8.20 -13.33
C ILE A 653 2.74 7.41 -13.91
N ASN A 654 1.73 7.08 -13.09
CA ASN A 654 0.54 6.35 -13.51
C ASN A 654 -0.28 7.16 -14.54
N LEU A 655 -0.46 8.46 -14.32
CA LEU A 655 -1.17 9.35 -15.25
C LEU A 655 -0.47 9.44 -16.61
N HIS A 656 0.85 9.69 -16.64
CA HIS A 656 1.62 9.70 -17.89
C HIS A 656 1.62 8.32 -18.57
N ALA A 657 1.66 7.21 -17.80
CA ALA A 657 1.52 5.87 -18.36
C ALA A 657 0.16 5.70 -19.07
N ARG A 658 -0.96 6.19 -18.47
CA ARG A 658 -2.29 6.18 -19.08
C ARG A 658 -2.41 7.05 -20.32
N LEU A 659 -1.61 8.10 -20.43
CA LEU A 659 -1.47 8.94 -21.63
C LEU A 659 -0.49 8.36 -22.67
N GLU A 660 0.11 7.20 -22.40
CA GLU A 660 1.15 6.55 -23.21
C GLU A 660 2.42 7.41 -23.38
N GLU A 661 2.67 8.32 -22.42
CA GLU A 661 3.81 9.23 -22.40
C GLU A 661 4.99 8.61 -21.62
N ALA A 662 5.70 7.71 -22.30
CA ALA A 662 6.76 6.89 -21.68
C ALA A 662 7.89 7.72 -21.06
N GLN A 663 8.40 8.74 -21.75
CA GLN A 663 9.56 9.51 -21.29
C GLN A 663 9.25 10.42 -20.08
N PRO A 664 8.12 11.16 -20.04
CA PRO A 664 7.68 11.86 -18.84
C PRO A 664 7.55 10.93 -17.63
N ALA A 665 6.87 9.78 -17.78
CA ALA A 665 6.75 8.78 -16.72
C ALA A 665 8.12 8.29 -16.22
N TYR A 666 9.03 7.96 -17.12
CA TYR A 666 10.37 7.48 -16.78
C TYR A 666 11.24 8.56 -16.10
N ASN A 667 11.16 9.81 -16.53
CA ASN A 667 11.90 10.91 -15.92
C ASN A 667 11.48 11.15 -14.46
N ILE A 668 10.17 11.08 -14.18
CA ILE A 668 9.65 11.16 -12.81
C ILE A 668 10.10 9.94 -12.01
N LEU A 669 9.98 8.72 -12.57
CA LEU A 669 10.46 7.49 -11.95
C LEU A 669 11.94 7.62 -11.55
N LYS A 670 12.82 7.98 -12.48
CA LYS A 670 14.26 8.13 -12.23
C LYS A 670 14.54 9.14 -11.11
N ARG A 671 13.83 10.27 -11.09
CA ARG A 671 13.95 11.25 -10.01
C ARG A 671 13.53 10.65 -8.67
N MET A 672 12.41 9.95 -8.60
CA MET A 672 11.91 9.33 -7.37
C MET A 672 12.86 8.27 -6.80
N LEU A 673 13.48 7.47 -7.66
CA LEU A 673 14.48 6.48 -7.25
C LEU A 673 15.74 7.11 -6.64
N THR A 674 16.00 8.37 -6.91
CA THR A 674 17.18 9.12 -6.47
C THR A 674 16.86 10.21 -5.45
N ALA A 675 15.57 10.46 -5.19
CA ALA A 675 15.14 11.46 -4.23
C ALA A 675 15.63 11.07 -2.81
N ILE A 676 16.32 12.01 -2.19
CA ILE A 676 16.53 11.97 -0.74
C ILE A 676 15.14 12.21 -0.14
N SER A 677 14.75 11.44 0.87
CA SER A 677 13.52 11.75 1.61
C SER A 677 13.51 13.24 1.95
N LEU A 678 12.60 14.00 1.31
CA LEU A 678 12.46 15.44 1.52
C LEU A 678 11.82 15.74 2.87
N HIS A 679 12.32 15.13 3.95
CA HIS A 679 11.92 15.55 5.28
C HIS A 679 12.68 16.84 5.62
N PRO A 680 11.99 17.99 5.83
CA PRO A 680 12.68 19.26 6.17
C PRO A 680 13.51 19.20 7.45
N SER A 681 13.28 18.21 8.31
CA SER A 681 14.04 17.99 9.56
C SER A 681 15.24 17.06 9.43
N SER A 682 15.48 16.46 8.24
CA SER A 682 16.60 15.55 8.01
C SER A 682 17.58 16.11 7.00
N ALA A 683 18.34 17.14 7.42
CA ALA A 683 19.47 17.67 6.63
C ALA A 683 20.54 16.62 6.29
N ASP A 684 20.41 15.38 6.81
CA ASP A 684 21.37 14.29 6.69
C ASP A 684 20.79 12.96 6.24
N SER A 685 19.59 12.90 5.64
CA SER A 685 19.02 11.65 5.13
C SER A 685 19.76 11.20 3.87
N ARG A 686 20.94 10.65 4.04
CA ARG A 686 21.67 9.97 2.98
C ARG A 686 21.16 8.54 2.83
N ILE A 687 20.50 8.29 1.70
CA ILE A 687 20.69 7.07 0.91
C ILE A 687 20.18 5.77 1.54
N THR A 688 18.91 5.71 1.80
CA THR A 688 18.17 4.44 1.78
C THR A 688 16.80 4.70 1.17
N PRO A 689 16.19 3.76 0.43
CA PRO A 689 14.78 3.88 0.12
C PRO A 689 14.05 3.90 1.46
N SER A 690 13.70 5.10 1.89
CA SER A 690 13.00 5.30 3.15
C SER A 690 11.60 4.72 3.00
N PHE A 691 11.22 3.79 3.87
CA PHE A 691 9.83 3.32 3.99
C PHE A 691 8.91 4.43 4.55
N GLU A 692 9.44 5.59 4.93
CA GLU A 692 8.63 6.79 5.15
C GLU A 692 8.09 7.29 3.81
N GLY A 693 6.85 6.95 3.52
CA GLY A 693 6.21 7.21 2.24
C GLY A 693 5.98 5.95 1.42
N ASN A 694 5.63 4.84 2.09
CA ASN A 694 5.30 3.55 1.46
C ASN A 694 4.34 3.70 0.27
N GLN A 695 3.35 4.62 0.35
CA GLN A 695 2.44 4.89 -0.75
C GLN A 695 3.18 5.28 -2.03
N GLY A 696 4.21 6.12 -1.97
CA GLY A 696 4.99 6.48 -3.14
C GLY A 696 5.73 5.27 -3.76
N ILE A 697 6.24 4.35 -2.92
CA ILE A 697 6.86 3.10 -3.40
C ILE A 697 5.82 2.22 -4.09
N GLN A 698 4.62 2.09 -3.49
CA GLN A 698 3.53 1.32 -4.06
C GLN A 698 3.01 1.92 -5.35
N GLY A 699 2.81 3.25 -5.39
CA GLY A 699 2.40 3.96 -6.59
C GLY A 699 3.41 3.85 -7.74
N VAL A 700 4.73 3.86 -7.46
CA VAL A 700 5.78 3.59 -8.45
C VAL A 700 5.71 2.15 -8.96
N THR A 701 5.50 1.17 -8.06
CA THR A 701 5.35 -0.24 -8.44
C THR A 701 4.16 -0.43 -9.38
N ALA A 702 3.02 0.20 -9.08
CA ALA A 702 1.86 0.22 -9.96
C ALA A 702 2.17 0.91 -11.30
N GLY A 703 2.86 2.05 -11.26
CA GLY A 703 3.22 2.84 -12.43
C GLY A 703 4.13 2.08 -13.40
N ILE A 704 5.12 1.35 -12.89
CA ILE A 704 5.95 0.45 -13.73
C ILE A 704 5.06 -0.62 -14.40
N GLY A 705 4.10 -1.18 -13.65
CA GLY A 705 3.10 -2.09 -14.20
C GLY A 705 2.28 -1.46 -15.33
N GLU A 706 1.74 -0.25 -15.12
CA GLU A 706 0.96 0.51 -16.12
C GLU A 706 1.79 0.93 -17.35
N MET A 707 3.08 1.22 -17.18
CA MET A 707 3.99 1.50 -18.31
C MET A 707 4.17 0.27 -19.21
N LEU A 708 4.14 -0.93 -18.64
CA LEU A 708 4.38 -2.19 -19.37
C LEU A 708 3.09 -2.86 -19.84
N MET A 709 2.00 -2.75 -19.11
CA MET A 709 0.70 -3.32 -19.49
C MET A 709 -0.45 -2.56 -18.82
N GLN A 710 -1.47 -2.28 -19.61
CA GLN A 710 -2.74 -1.72 -19.12
C GLN A 710 -3.88 -2.66 -19.47
N SER A 711 -4.93 -2.68 -18.64
CA SER A 711 -6.11 -3.50 -18.89
C SER A 711 -7.43 -2.75 -18.62
N HIS A 712 -7.39 -1.42 -18.65
CA HIS A 712 -8.58 -0.57 -18.64
C HIS A 712 -9.22 -0.48 -20.03
N SER A 713 -10.39 0.14 -20.15
CA SER A 713 -11.12 0.31 -21.42
C SER A 713 -11.39 -1.00 -22.16
N SER A 714 -11.55 -2.12 -21.43
CA SER A 714 -11.87 -3.46 -21.96
C SER A 714 -10.86 -4.03 -22.95
N GLU A 715 -9.60 -3.64 -22.89
CA GLU A 715 -8.51 -4.16 -23.74
C GLU A 715 -7.21 -4.34 -22.95
N ILE A 716 -6.37 -5.28 -23.37
CA ILE A 716 -5.01 -5.46 -22.85
C ILE A 716 -4.06 -4.70 -23.77
N SER A 717 -3.54 -3.56 -23.31
CA SER A 717 -2.54 -2.79 -24.04
C SER A 717 -1.14 -3.23 -23.64
N ILE A 718 -0.34 -3.70 -24.60
CA ILE A 718 0.99 -4.26 -24.38
C ILE A 718 2.05 -3.18 -24.65
N LEU A 719 2.92 -2.90 -23.69
CA LEU A 719 4.00 -1.92 -23.72
C LEU A 719 3.53 -0.50 -24.11
N PRO A 720 2.42 0.02 -23.51
CA PRO A 720 1.85 1.30 -23.91
C PRO A 720 2.83 2.46 -23.70
N ALA A 721 3.60 2.45 -22.62
CA ALA A 721 4.51 3.51 -22.21
C ALA A 721 5.95 2.98 -21.96
N LEU A 722 6.48 2.14 -22.85
CA LEU A 722 7.83 1.61 -22.75
C LEU A 722 8.85 2.74 -23.03
N PRO A 723 9.73 3.13 -22.07
CA PRO A 723 10.73 4.17 -22.28
C PRO A 723 11.90 3.69 -23.14
N GLU A 724 12.61 4.65 -23.74
CA GLU A 724 13.74 4.34 -24.64
C GLU A 724 14.90 3.62 -23.92
N GLU A 725 15.05 3.81 -22.62
CA GLU A 725 16.09 3.17 -21.79
C GLU A 725 15.85 1.66 -21.61
N TRP A 726 14.60 1.20 -21.68
CA TRP A 726 14.28 -0.22 -21.52
C TRP A 726 14.27 -0.95 -22.87
N GLN A 727 15.45 -1.03 -23.50
CA GLN A 727 15.60 -1.65 -24.81
C GLN A 727 15.28 -3.14 -24.84
N ASN A 728 15.63 -3.87 -23.80
CA ASN A 728 15.38 -5.30 -23.69
C ASN A 728 14.85 -5.63 -22.29
N GLY A 729 13.94 -6.56 -22.22
CA GLY A 729 13.44 -6.99 -20.92
C GLY A 729 12.28 -7.97 -21.00
N GLY A 730 11.75 -8.30 -19.83
CA GLY A 730 10.58 -9.15 -19.69
C GLY A 730 9.90 -8.93 -18.35
N ILE A 731 8.59 -9.14 -18.37
CA ILE A 731 7.78 -9.18 -17.13
C ILE A 731 6.84 -10.38 -17.22
N GLN A 732 6.78 -11.15 -16.12
CA GLN A 732 5.96 -12.36 -16.03
C GLN A 732 4.94 -12.23 -14.91
N GLY A 733 3.73 -12.73 -15.15
CA GLY A 733 2.71 -12.87 -14.11
C GLY A 733 1.94 -11.61 -13.82
N LEU A 734 1.96 -10.59 -14.69
CA LEU A 734 1.01 -9.48 -14.58
C LEU A 734 -0.42 -10.01 -14.72
N ARG A 735 -1.34 -9.42 -13.98
CA ARG A 735 -2.77 -9.72 -14.13
C ARG A 735 -3.46 -8.62 -14.93
N ALA A 736 -4.47 -9.01 -15.69
CA ALA A 736 -5.33 -8.10 -16.43
C ALA A 736 -6.79 -8.38 -16.13
N ARG A 737 -7.63 -7.35 -16.16
CA ARG A 737 -9.08 -7.45 -15.97
C ARG A 737 -9.67 -8.45 -16.97
N GLY A 738 -10.69 -9.17 -16.55
CA GLY A 738 -11.31 -10.24 -17.34
C GLY A 738 -10.71 -11.63 -17.08
N GLY A 739 -9.87 -11.79 -16.04
CA GLY A 739 -9.31 -13.07 -15.62
C GLY A 739 -8.09 -13.51 -16.42
N TYR A 740 -7.25 -12.57 -16.81
CA TYR A 740 -6.05 -12.90 -17.60
C TYR A 740 -4.78 -12.78 -16.77
N ASN A 741 -3.80 -13.68 -17.04
CA ASN A 741 -2.41 -13.54 -16.63
C ASN A 741 -1.53 -13.32 -17.87
N VAL A 742 -0.64 -12.33 -17.80
CA VAL A 742 0.11 -11.86 -18.95
C VAL A 742 1.61 -11.90 -18.66
N THR A 743 2.36 -12.42 -19.63
CA THR A 743 3.84 -12.39 -19.67
C THR A 743 4.26 -11.68 -20.92
N ILE A 744 5.20 -10.74 -20.85
CA ILE A 744 5.62 -9.91 -21.96
C ILE A 744 7.14 -9.94 -22.09
N PHE A 745 7.64 -10.12 -23.30
CA PHE A 745 9.07 -9.98 -23.65
C PHE A 745 9.23 -8.98 -24.78
N TRP A 746 10.26 -8.15 -24.67
CA TRP A 746 10.60 -7.17 -25.70
C TRP A 746 12.11 -7.12 -25.95
N SER A 747 12.48 -6.67 -27.17
CA SER A 747 13.85 -6.48 -27.57
C SER A 747 13.96 -5.35 -28.59
N GLY A 748 15.01 -4.52 -28.46
CA GLY A 748 15.17 -3.32 -29.29
C GLY A 748 14.02 -2.33 -29.16
N GLY A 749 13.44 -2.18 -27.95
CA GLY A 749 12.31 -1.31 -27.67
C GLY A 749 10.97 -1.77 -28.31
N LYS A 750 10.88 -3.01 -28.80
CA LYS A 750 9.68 -3.55 -29.47
C LYS A 750 9.22 -4.85 -28.85
N LEU A 751 7.91 -5.06 -28.88
CA LEU A 751 7.34 -6.34 -28.48
C LEU A 751 7.98 -7.48 -29.28
N LYS A 752 8.52 -8.48 -28.59
CA LYS A 752 8.98 -9.74 -29.16
C LYS A 752 7.82 -10.73 -29.18
N ASN A 753 7.31 -11.06 -28.01
CA ASN A 753 6.09 -11.83 -27.83
C ASN A 753 5.44 -11.55 -26.47
N ALA A 754 4.14 -11.83 -26.38
CA ALA A 754 3.45 -11.88 -25.11
C ALA A 754 2.62 -13.16 -25.00
N LEU A 755 2.55 -13.73 -23.79
CA LEU A 755 1.72 -14.89 -23.48
C LEU A 755 0.57 -14.46 -22.58
N ILE A 756 -0.67 -14.73 -23.02
CA ILE A 756 -1.89 -14.41 -22.29
C ILE A 756 -2.56 -15.73 -21.91
N TYR A 757 -2.61 -16.03 -20.63
CA TYR A 757 -3.37 -17.16 -20.08
C TYR A 757 -4.77 -16.67 -19.68
N SER A 758 -5.81 -17.37 -20.10
CA SER A 758 -7.20 -17.06 -19.79
C SER A 758 -7.77 -17.99 -18.73
N LYS A 759 -8.27 -17.41 -17.61
CA LYS A 759 -8.99 -18.19 -16.57
C LYS A 759 -10.41 -18.56 -17.00
N PHE A 760 -11.01 -17.78 -17.91
CA PHE A 760 -12.44 -17.88 -18.27
C PHE A 760 -12.62 -17.86 -19.78
N ASN A 761 -13.81 -18.31 -20.24
CA ASN A 761 -14.24 -18.05 -21.60
C ASN A 761 -14.66 -16.58 -21.70
N ASN A 762 -13.95 -15.80 -22.50
CA ASN A 762 -14.21 -14.36 -22.63
C ASN A 762 -13.80 -13.84 -24.01
N ILE A 763 -14.20 -12.61 -24.33
CA ILE A 763 -13.65 -11.87 -25.48
C ILE A 763 -12.38 -11.17 -25.01
N CYS A 764 -11.26 -11.53 -25.62
CA CYS A 764 -9.97 -10.92 -25.34
C CYS A 764 -9.65 -9.90 -26.44
N ARG A 765 -9.40 -8.65 -26.05
CA ARG A 765 -8.90 -7.59 -26.94
C ARG A 765 -7.47 -7.27 -26.56
N VAL A 766 -6.58 -7.25 -27.54
CA VAL A 766 -5.17 -6.98 -27.34
C VAL A 766 -4.74 -5.86 -28.25
N ARG A 767 -4.21 -4.79 -27.64
CA ARG A 767 -3.59 -3.65 -28.36
C ARG A 767 -2.08 -3.80 -28.37
N THR A 768 -1.47 -3.55 -29.52
CA THR A 768 -0.01 -3.53 -29.74
C THR A 768 0.40 -2.25 -30.47
N LYS A 769 1.68 -1.86 -30.42
CA LYS A 769 2.18 -0.68 -31.16
C LYS A 769 2.40 -0.93 -32.67
N GLY A 770 2.29 -2.16 -33.13
CA GLY A 770 2.46 -2.57 -34.54
C GLY A 770 1.61 -3.78 -34.90
N ASP A 771 1.77 -4.26 -36.12
CA ASP A 771 1.06 -5.46 -36.56
C ASP A 771 1.48 -6.69 -35.74
N ALA A 772 0.51 -7.52 -35.39
CA ALA A 772 0.74 -8.74 -34.62
C ALA A 772 -0.17 -9.86 -35.09
N LYS A 773 0.15 -11.09 -34.71
CA LYS A 773 -0.68 -12.28 -34.88
C LYS A 773 -0.84 -12.99 -33.55
N ILE A 774 -1.93 -13.74 -33.42
CA ILE A 774 -2.19 -14.54 -32.23
C ILE A 774 -2.15 -16.01 -32.57
N LEU A 775 -1.40 -16.77 -31.78
CA LEU A 775 -1.31 -18.22 -31.85
C LEU A 775 -1.95 -18.85 -30.63
N SER A 776 -2.58 -20.00 -30.78
CA SER A 776 -2.92 -20.92 -29.69
C SER A 776 -2.36 -22.29 -30.07
N GLU A 777 -1.62 -22.91 -29.12
CA GLU A 777 -0.94 -24.21 -29.34
C GLU A 777 -0.07 -24.20 -30.63
N GLY A 778 0.62 -23.09 -30.91
CA GLY A 778 1.47 -22.90 -32.11
C GLY A 778 0.72 -22.66 -33.43
N LYS A 779 -0.62 -22.67 -33.41
CA LYS A 779 -1.45 -22.43 -34.61
C LYS A 779 -2.06 -21.05 -34.61
N LYS A 780 -2.02 -20.36 -35.76
CA LYS A 780 -2.71 -19.07 -35.90
C LYS A 780 -4.21 -19.23 -35.69
N ILE A 781 -4.78 -18.45 -34.79
CA ILE A 781 -6.24 -18.41 -34.57
C ILE A 781 -6.89 -17.31 -35.41
N LYS A 782 -8.21 -17.42 -35.56
CA LYS A 782 -9.01 -16.37 -36.20
C LYS A 782 -9.14 -15.18 -35.24
N THR A 783 -8.78 -14.00 -35.72
CA THR A 783 -8.91 -12.73 -34.99
C THR A 783 -9.75 -11.76 -35.81
N TYR A 784 -10.41 -10.85 -35.12
CA TYR A 784 -11.06 -9.68 -35.68
C TYR A 784 -10.27 -8.42 -35.28
N SER A 785 -10.20 -7.43 -36.16
CA SER A 785 -9.57 -6.14 -35.85
C SER A 785 -10.65 -5.05 -35.80
N PRO A 786 -11.17 -4.71 -34.61
CA PRO A 786 -12.20 -3.68 -34.48
C PRO A 786 -11.66 -2.29 -34.84
N GLU A 787 -10.38 -2.08 -34.63
CA GLU A 787 -9.65 -0.85 -35.02
C GLU A 787 -8.15 -1.16 -35.27
N LYS A 788 -7.41 -0.15 -35.74
CA LYS A 788 -5.97 -0.29 -36.00
C LYS A 788 -5.23 -0.73 -34.74
N ASN A 789 -4.33 -1.70 -34.88
CA ASN A 789 -3.48 -2.24 -33.81
C ASN A 789 -4.24 -2.97 -32.68
N VAL A 790 -5.50 -3.32 -32.86
CA VAL A 790 -6.28 -4.13 -31.92
C VAL A 790 -6.66 -5.46 -32.56
N LEU A 791 -6.38 -6.54 -31.84
CA LEU A 791 -6.80 -7.90 -32.20
C LEU A 791 -7.81 -8.40 -31.16
N GLU A 792 -8.98 -8.81 -31.60
CA GLU A 792 -10.04 -9.41 -30.79
C GLU A 792 -10.23 -10.88 -31.12
N PHE A 793 -10.38 -11.71 -30.10
CA PHE A 793 -10.65 -13.14 -30.26
C PHE A 793 -11.41 -13.71 -29.06
N HIS A 794 -12.07 -14.87 -29.26
CA HIS A 794 -12.64 -15.62 -28.16
C HIS A 794 -11.56 -16.44 -27.47
N SER A 795 -11.34 -16.15 -26.17
CA SER A 795 -10.47 -16.94 -25.31
C SER A 795 -11.27 -18.04 -24.60
N GLU A 796 -10.64 -19.20 -24.40
CA GLU A 796 -11.18 -20.35 -23.70
C GLU A 796 -10.51 -20.51 -22.33
N ALA A 797 -11.28 -20.88 -21.32
CA ALA A 797 -10.77 -21.13 -19.99
C ALA A 797 -9.66 -22.20 -19.98
N GLY A 798 -8.54 -21.89 -19.30
CA GLY A 798 -7.39 -22.77 -19.17
C GLY A 798 -6.42 -22.75 -20.36
N LYS A 799 -6.70 -21.96 -21.42
CA LYS A 799 -5.81 -21.87 -22.58
C LYS A 799 -4.87 -20.65 -22.52
N SER A 800 -3.75 -20.80 -23.24
CA SER A 800 -2.77 -19.74 -23.44
C SER A 800 -2.73 -19.29 -24.89
N TYR A 801 -2.55 -18.01 -25.09
CA TYR A 801 -2.50 -17.34 -26.38
C TYR A 801 -1.19 -16.55 -26.49
N GLU A 802 -0.47 -16.78 -27.58
CA GLU A 802 0.79 -16.08 -27.84
C GLU A 802 0.56 -14.96 -28.86
N VAL A 803 0.88 -13.73 -28.46
CA VAL A 803 0.86 -12.53 -29.30
C VAL A 803 2.27 -12.32 -29.83
N ILE A 804 2.46 -12.36 -31.12
CA ILE A 804 3.76 -12.21 -31.78
C ILE A 804 3.71 -10.98 -32.69
N SER A 805 4.68 -10.08 -32.54
CA SER A 805 4.88 -8.94 -33.45
C SER A 805 5.28 -9.45 -34.86
N LEU A 806 4.80 -8.78 -35.90
CA LEU A 806 5.09 -9.12 -37.31
C LEU A 806 6.20 -8.24 -37.86
#